data_534d2d1c6331a18492a649a07c48a903
#
_entry.id   534d2d1c6331a18492a649a07c48a903
#
_cell.length_a   1.000
_cell.length_b   1.000
_cell.length_c   1.000
_cell.angle_alpha   90.00
_cell.angle_beta   90.00
_cell.angle_gamma   90.00
#
_symmetry.space_group_name_H-M   'P 1'
#
loop_
_entity.id
_entity.type
_entity.pdbx_description
1 polymer ?
#
loop_
_entity_poly.entity_id
_entity_poly.type
_entity_poly.pdbx_seq_one_letter_code
_entity_poly.pdbx_strand_id
1 'polypeptide(L)'
;MSTLLYALGRWSYRRPWKVLVTWLLLLGLAGGGAALFMKGTDNSFSIPGTEAQEGIEMLSRSFPEASGTSAQVIVVAADGDQVDEEPYAGAIEDAVDAFADLDDVLAATDPFNEMVSGLVNEDETAAIIQVQFDGSPTDVTDETKEMLEATTGDLRDALPEGAEVAIGGDLFSTSVPALTITEAVGVLIALFVLIITFRSFAVAWFPLISALIGVGLAIALIYVSTAFASISSTTPMLAIMLGLAVGIDYALFIVARHQDQVRAGVDPEESAARATGTAGSAVVFAGVTVLIALVGLGFAGIPFLTTMGIAAAVAVAIAVVVAVTLTPALLGFAKDRVAGWKRVGRAGVTVGPRRKARAGAGSSRPADSASGDGEHTDELAVAERGRDGAGETHTDAATPKKTNRWVMFVTRHPIVTTLAVVLGLAVMAVPSASLALALPNAGMQPESSQARQAYDLTAKNFGPGENGPLVMAGTIVTSTDPLGLMEDLAAEIEKVPGVKEVALATPNMTADTGLIQIIPETAPDDPATADLVRDLRALAPELYDEYGVDLKVTGFTAVGIDISDRLGAALLPFGVFVVGLSLILLMIVFRSIWVPIKAAVGYLLSVLAAFGVVAAVFEWGWFGDALHIDKTGPVISFMPIILMGVLFGLAMDYEVFLVSRMREDYVHALRSAKATGEPVDRRGIAIAAIRSGFTASARVVTAAAVIMFAVFAAFVPEGDSSIKPIALGLAVGIAVDAFVVRMTLVPAVMALLGDKAWWMPRWLDRILPHFDIEGEAVERELSLAAWPEPDTTAVVVGEQVSVRADAGGTVGEVSLFEDAGFRVEPGGTLIATGDPRAARAFALTVAARLAPTD
;
A
#
# COMPACT_ATOMS: atom_id res chain seq x y z
N MET A 1 12.08 6.19 21.79
CA MET A 1 11.19 6.62 20.71
C MET A 1 9.82 7.02 21.25
N SER A 2 9.20 6.17 22.04
CA SER A 2 7.87 6.39 22.65
C SER A 2 7.76 7.68 23.48
N THR A 3 8.78 8.03 24.26
CA THR A 3 8.84 9.30 25.04
C THR A 3 8.89 10.55 24.16
N LEU A 4 9.61 10.51 23.04
CA LEU A 4 9.64 11.61 22.06
C LEU A 4 8.27 11.80 21.39
N LEU A 5 7.62 10.71 20.99
CA LEU A 5 6.28 10.75 20.39
C LEU A 5 5.22 11.19 21.40
N TYR A 6 5.36 10.79 22.67
CA TYR A 6 4.53 11.29 23.76
C TYR A 6 4.63 12.82 23.91
N ALA A 7 5.86 13.36 23.95
CA ALA A 7 6.10 14.79 24.04
C ALA A 7 5.56 15.55 22.80
N LEU A 8 5.76 14.96 21.59
CA LEU A 8 5.27 15.51 20.33
C LEU A 8 3.73 15.54 20.30
N GLY A 9 3.07 14.44 20.68
CA GLY A 9 1.60 14.35 20.76
C GLY A 9 1.03 15.38 21.73
N ARG A 10 1.64 15.53 22.91
CA ARG A 10 1.26 16.55 23.90
C ARG A 10 1.43 17.97 23.37
N TRP A 11 2.55 18.25 22.70
CA TRP A 11 2.80 19.55 22.10
C TRP A 11 1.81 19.86 20.97
N SER A 12 1.53 18.89 20.09
CA SER A 12 0.57 19.03 18.98
C SER A 12 -0.84 19.27 19.50
N TYR A 13 -1.29 18.53 20.52
CA TYR A 13 -2.59 18.70 21.15
C TYR A 13 -2.76 20.10 21.79
N ARG A 14 -1.71 20.63 22.43
CA ARG A 14 -1.74 21.96 23.04
C ARG A 14 -1.73 23.10 22.03
N ARG A 15 -1.18 22.88 20.83
CA ARG A 15 -1.00 23.93 19.81
C ARG A 15 -1.64 23.55 18.46
N PRO A 16 -2.92 23.19 18.43
CA PRO A 16 -3.57 22.61 17.26
C PRO A 16 -3.56 23.54 16.05
N TRP A 17 -3.78 24.84 16.24
CA TRP A 17 -3.75 25.84 15.17
C TRP A 17 -2.37 25.97 14.51
N LYS A 18 -1.29 25.89 15.30
CA LYS A 18 0.06 26.00 14.72
C LYS A 18 0.36 24.80 13.82
N VAL A 19 0.02 23.61 14.29
CA VAL A 19 0.23 22.36 13.51
C VAL A 19 -0.60 22.37 12.24
N LEU A 20 -1.90 22.72 12.32
CA LEU A 20 -2.79 22.77 11.16
C LEU A 20 -2.30 23.81 10.13
N VAL A 21 -1.97 25.03 10.57
CA VAL A 21 -1.48 26.08 9.68
C VAL A 21 -0.16 25.66 9.02
N THR A 22 0.75 25.01 9.75
CA THR A 22 2.00 24.51 9.18
C THR A 22 1.75 23.51 8.04
N TRP A 23 0.84 22.53 8.25
CA TRP A 23 0.50 21.56 7.21
C TRP A 23 -0.18 22.20 6.01
N LEU A 24 -1.09 23.16 6.22
CA LEU A 24 -1.75 23.91 5.13
C LEU A 24 -0.74 24.79 4.36
N LEU A 25 0.22 25.40 5.04
CA LEU A 25 1.30 26.15 4.39
C LEU A 25 2.21 25.23 3.55
N LEU A 26 2.59 24.07 4.08
CA LEU A 26 3.37 23.09 3.33
C LEU A 26 2.62 22.60 2.08
N LEU A 27 1.32 22.31 2.23
CA LEU A 27 0.46 21.92 1.11
C LEU A 27 0.35 23.07 0.07
N GLY A 28 0.16 24.31 0.52
CA GLY A 28 0.08 25.48 -0.36
C GLY A 28 1.40 25.75 -1.10
N LEU A 29 2.54 25.59 -0.42
CA LEU A 29 3.86 25.76 -1.04
C LEU A 29 4.15 24.66 -2.06
N ALA A 30 3.85 23.41 -1.72
CA ALA A 30 4.04 22.29 -2.64
C ALA A 30 3.08 22.36 -3.83
N GLY A 31 1.80 22.73 -3.60
CA GLY A 31 0.80 22.93 -4.65
C GLY A 31 1.16 24.10 -5.58
N GLY A 32 1.65 25.20 -5.03
CA GLY A 32 2.17 26.32 -5.84
C GLY A 32 3.43 25.92 -6.62
N GLY A 33 4.31 25.12 -6.02
CA GLY A 33 5.47 24.53 -6.70
C GLY A 33 5.05 23.61 -7.84
N ALA A 34 4.05 22.74 -7.61
CA ALA A 34 3.52 21.87 -8.66
C ALA A 34 2.98 22.69 -9.84
N ALA A 35 2.17 23.71 -9.58
CA ALA A 35 1.62 24.56 -10.64
C ALA A 35 2.70 25.33 -11.47
N LEU A 36 3.88 25.58 -10.89
CA LEU A 36 4.96 26.30 -11.55
C LEU A 36 5.96 25.39 -12.29
N PHE A 37 6.17 24.17 -11.80
CA PHE A 37 7.27 23.30 -12.23
C PHE A 37 6.82 21.98 -12.87
N MET A 38 5.51 21.67 -12.89
CA MET A 38 4.99 20.45 -13.48
C MET A 38 5.27 20.41 -14.99
N LYS A 39 5.85 19.30 -15.46
CA LYS A 39 6.11 19.01 -16.88
C LYS A 39 5.24 17.89 -17.46
N GLY A 40 4.30 17.35 -16.67
CA GLY A 40 3.53 16.17 -17.07
C GLY A 40 4.16 14.86 -16.60
N THR A 41 3.48 13.76 -16.88
CA THR A 41 3.94 12.40 -16.59
C THR A 41 4.38 11.72 -17.88
N ASP A 42 5.47 10.97 -17.82
CA ASP A 42 6.08 10.29 -18.94
C ASP A 42 5.99 8.77 -18.74
N ASN A 43 5.47 8.07 -19.74
CA ASN A 43 5.38 6.60 -19.72
C ASN A 43 6.45 5.95 -20.61
N SER A 44 7.53 6.66 -20.89
CA SER A 44 8.67 6.05 -21.54
C SER A 44 9.29 4.96 -20.67
N PHE A 45 9.14 3.72 -21.10
CA PHE A 45 9.71 2.56 -20.43
C PHE A 45 11.10 2.29 -21.01
N SER A 46 12.14 2.70 -20.31
CA SER A 46 13.54 2.46 -20.68
C SER A 46 14.20 1.51 -19.69
N ILE A 47 14.87 0.47 -20.18
CA ILE A 47 15.72 -0.41 -19.38
C ILE A 47 17.13 -0.42 -19.97
N PRO A 48 18.07 0.30 -19.38
CA PRO A 48 19.46 0.27 -19.82
C PRO A 48 20.05 -1.14 -19.79
N GLY A 49 20.73 -1.51 -20.89
CA GLY A 49 21.44 -2.78 -21.02
C GLY A 49 20.57 -3.97 -21.45
N THR A 50 19.40 -3.73 -22.06
CA THR A 50 18.66 -4.72 -22.84
C THR A 50 18.96 -4.52 -24.33
N GLU A 51 18.85 -5.60 -25.12
CA GLU A 51 19.07 -5.55 -26.56
C GLU A 51 18.11 -4.60 -27.26
N ALA A 52 16.84 -4.64 -26.88
CA ALA A 52 15.85 -3.74 -27.46
C ALA A 52 16.15 -2.26 -27.16
N GLN A 53 16.68 -1.92 -25.99
CA GLN A 53 17.09 -0.56 -25.65
C GLN A 53 18.32 -0.11 -26.45
N GLU A 54 19.32 -1.00 -26.64
CA GLU A 54 20.48 -0.74 -27.49
C GLU A 54 20.06 -0.45 -28.96
N GLY A 55 19.05 -1.22 -29.45
CA GLY A 55 18.46 -0.99 -30.76
C GLY A 55 17.77 0.37 -30.88
N ILE A 56 16.96 0.77 -29.90
CA ILE A 56 16.33 2.12 -29.85
C ILE A 56 17.40 3.23 -29.87
N GLU A 57 18.46 3.08 -29.07
CA GLU A 57 19.54 4.05 -29.05
C GLU A 57 20.30 4.13 -30.39
N MET A 58 20.40 3.02 -31.11
CA MET A 58 20.94 3.00 -32.47
C MET A 58 20.00 3.71 -33.45
N LEU A 59 18.71 3.40 -33.41
CA LEU A 59 17.68 4.02 -34.26
C LEU A 59 17.61 5.53 -34.04
N SER A 60 17.61 5.99 -32.80
CA SER A 60 17.52 7.43 -32.50
C SER A 60 18.69 8.26 -33.06
N ARG A 61 19.83 7.62 -33.27
CA ARG A 61 21.01 8.28 -33.88
C ARG A 61 21.02 8.20 -35.41
N SER A 62 20.52 7.10 -35.96
CA SER A 62 20.64 6.76 -37.39
C SER A 62 19.36 7.01 -38.20
N PHE A 63 18.20 6.98 -37.53
CA PHE A 63 16.88 7.19 -38.07
C PHE A 63 16.05 8.09 -37.15
N PRO A 64 16.45 9.34 -36.92
CA PRO A 64 15.74 10.23 -36.01
C PRO A 64 14.26 10.41 -36.37
N GLU A 65 13.92 10.37 -37.65
CA GLU A 65 12.54 10.46 -38.16
C GLU A 65 11.67 9.25 -37.79
N ALA A 66 12.26 8.08 -37.56
CA ALA A 66 11.56 6.85 -37.16
C ALA A 66 11.59 6.55 -35.65
N SER A 67 12.25 7.39 -34.87
CA SER A 67 12.50 7.13 -33.43
C SER A 67 11.64 7.99 -32.48
N GLY A 68 10.88 8.96 -33.00
CA GLY A 68 10.00 9.84 -32.21
C GLY A 68 8.65 9.22 -31.92
N THR A 69 7.80 9.99 -31.24
CA THR A 69 6.41 9.62 -30.97
C THR A 69 5.57 9.66 -32.22
N SER A 70 4.62 8.72 -32.39
CA SER A 70 3.72 8.68 -33.53
C SER A 70 2.26 8.73 -33.08
N ALA A 71 1.42 9.31 -33.96
CA ALA A 71 -0.02 9.09 -33.97
C ALA A 71 -0.40 8.35 -35.26
N GLN A 72 -1.48 7.56 -35.22
CA GLN A 72 -2.00 6.82 -36.34
C GLN A 72 -3.48 7.15 -36.49
N VAL A 73 -3.90 7.53 -37.70
CA VAL A 73 -5.31 7.70 -38.04
C VAL A 73 -5.70 6.60 -39.02
N ILE A 74 -6.59 5.72 -38.59
CA ILE A 74 -7.14 4.66 -39.45
C ILE A 74 -8.45 5.13 -40.06
N VAL A 75 -8.56 4.92 -41.38
CA VAL A 75 -9.77 5.15 -42.16
C VAL A 75 -10.22 3.81 -42.72
N VAL A 76 -11.48 3.45 -42.52
CA VAL A 76 -12.09 2.24 -43.08
C VAL A 76 -13.27 2.68 -43.96
N ALA A 77 -13.29 2.26 -45.22
CA ALA A 77 -14.35 2.59 -46.16
C ALA A 77 -15.66 1.90 -45.77
N ALA A 78 -16.77 2.47 -46.18
CA ALA A 78 -18.08 1.83 -46.05
C ALA A 78 -18.18 0.52 -46.87
N ASP A 79 -19.08 -0.37 -46.47
CA ASP A 79 -19.25 -1.67 -47.13
C ASP A 79 -19.36 -1.56 -48.67
N GLY A 80 -18.36 -2.07 -49.37
CA GLY A 80 -18.29 -2.12 -50.82
C GLY A 80 -17.55 -0.98 -51.51
N ASP A 81 -17.03 -0.04 -50.75
CA ASP A 81 -16.18 1.07 -51.24
C ASP A 81 -14.69 0.76 -51.03
N GLN A 82 -13.82 1.46 -51.74
CA GLN A 82 -12.36 1.37 -51.65
C GLN A 82 -11.78 2.72 -51.23
N VAL A 83 -10.69 2.69 -50.40
CA VAL A 83 -10.07 3.91 -49.85
C VAL A 83 -9.20 4.67 -50.85
N ASP A 84 -8.76 4.00 -51.93
CA ASP A 84 -7.99 4.57 -53.03
C ASP A 84 -8.88 5.24 -54.13
N GLU A 85 -10.21 5.11 -54.01
CA GLU A 85 -11.16 5.76 -54.89
C GLU A 85 -11.76 7.03 -54.27
N GLU A 86 -12.23 7.97 -55.14
CA GLU A 86 -12.98 9.13 -54.67
C GLU A 86 -14.34 8.73 -54.09
N PRO A 87 -14.78 9.31 -52.96
CA PRO A 87 -14.25 10.51 -52.32
C PRO A 87 -13.19 10.26 -51.23
N TYR A 88 -12.83 9.00 -50.96
CA TYR A 88 -11.93 8.65 -49.84
C TYR A 88 -10.50 9.12 -50.11
N ALA A 89 -9.93 8.87 -51.27
CA ALA A 89 -8.56 9.22 -51.62
C ALA A 89 -8.29 10.74 -51.43
N GLY A 90 -9.19 11.58 -52.04
CA GLY A 90 -9.03 13.04 -51.88
C GLY A 90 -9.19 13.52 -50.44
N ALA A 91 -10.12 12.95 -49.65
CA ALA A 91 -10.28 13.33 -48.24
C ALA A 91 -9.09 12.91 -47.38
N ILE A 92 -8.45 11.77 -47.67
CA ILE A 92 -7.25 11.28 -47.00
C ILE A 92 -6.04 12.18 -47.35
N GLU A 93 -5.83 12.53 -48.63
CA GLU A 93 -4.79 13.43 -49.09
C GLU A 93 -4.92 14.83 -48.43
N ASP A 94 -6.15 15.40 -48.43
CA ASP A 94 -6.42 16.69 -47.76
C ASP A 94 -6.13 16.61 -46.23
N ALA A 95 -6.42 15.48 -45.58
CA ALA A 95 -6.13 15.27 -44.16
C ALA A 95 -4.62 15.11 -43.88
N VAL A 96 -3.88 14.42 -44.75
CA VAL A 96 -2.41 14.32 -44.66
C VAL A 96 -1.76 15.70 -44.72
N ASP A 97 -2.19 16.55 -45.67
CA ASP A 97 -1.70 17.92 -45.78
C ASP A 97 -2.04 18.74 -44.52
N ALA A 98 -3.28 18.58 -43.99
CA ALA A 98 -3.71 19.28 -42.78
C ALA A 98 -2.93 18.81 -41.54
N PHE A 99 -2.62 17.52 -41.38
CA PHE A 99 -1.78 17.00 -40.31
C PHE A 99 -0.32 17.49 -40.42
N ALA A 100 0.21 17.56 -41.64
CA ALA A 100 1.58 18.04 -41.88
C ALA A 100 1.77 19.52 -41.52
N ASP A 101 0.69 20.32 -41.60
CA ASP A 101 0.70 21.76 -41.26
C ASP A 101 0.56 22.04 -39.74
N LEU A 102 0.33 21.02 -38.90
CA LEU A 102 0.23 21.19 -37.45
C LEU A 102 1.58 21.46 -36.81
N ASP A 103 1.60 22.28 -35.75
CA ASP A 103 2.78 22.53 -34.94
C ASP A 103 3.29 21.21 -34.32
N ASP A 104 4.62 21.07 -34.19
CA ASP A 104 5.31 19.89 -33.62
C ASP A 104 5.29 18.63 -34.51
N VAL A 105 4.60 18.61 -35.62
CA VAL A 105 4.60 17.50 -36.57
C VAL A 105 5.85 17.52 -37.46
N LEU A 106 6.61 16.42 -37.48
CA LEU A 106 7.76 16.25 -38.36
C LEU A 106 7.34 15.80 -39.76
N ALA A 107 6.42 14.86 -39.84
CA ALA A 107 5.94 14.34 -41.12
C ALA A 107 4.54 13.69 -40.90
N ALA A 108 3.69 13.85 -41.93
CA ALA A 108 2.50 13.02 -42.09
C ALA A 108 2.70 12.17 -43.36
N THR A 109 2.54 10.85 -43.20
CA THR A 109 2.80 9.90 -44.30
C THR A 109 1.49 9.61 -45.04
N ASP A 110 1.50 9.89 -46.33
CA ASP A 110 0.40 9.52 -47.24
C ASP A 110 0.38 8.01 -47.46
N PRO A 111 -0.75 7.32 -47.17
CA PRO A 111 -0.87 5.87 -47.36
C PRO A 111 -0.77 5.42 -48.83
N PHE A 112 -1.01 6.33 -49.79
CA PHE A 112 -0.95 6.03 -51.22
C PHE A 112 0.43 6.26 -51.85
N ASN A 113 1.43 6.63 -51.04
CA ASN A 113 2.78 6.84 -51.54
C ASN A 113 3.44 5.54 -51.97
N GLU A 114 3.85 5.42 -53.26
CA GLU A 114 4.47 4.23 -53.82
C GLU A 114 5.77 3.76 -53.08
N MET A 115 6.38 4.60 -52.29
CA MET A 115 7.58 4.24 -51.51
C MET A 115 7.29 3.62 -50.14
N VAL A 116 6.03 3.64 -49.73
CA VAL A 116 5.60 3.11 -48.41
C VAL A 116 4.60 1.98 -48.66
N SER A 117 4.91 0.77 -48.21
CA SER A 117 4.02 -0.38 -48.29
C SER A 117 3.35 -0.65 -46.93
N GLY A 118 2.18 -1.31 -46.94
CA GLY A 118 1.52 -1.75 -45.71
C GLY A 118 0.60 -0.72 -45.03
N LEU A 119 0.52 0.52 -45.56
CA LEU A 119 -0.42 1.54 -45.03
C LEU A 119 -1.83 1.44 -45.64
N VAL A 120 -2.02 0.65 -46.73
CA VAL A 120 -3.30 0.25 -47.27
C VAL A 120 -3.41 -1.25 -47.18
N ASN A 121 -4.55 -1.78 -46.71
CA ASN A 121 -4.74 -3.22 -46.60
C ASN A 121 -4.91 -3.91 -48.00
N GLU A 122 -4.72 -5.25 -48.03
CA GLU A 122 -4.76 -6.02 -49.30
C GLU A 122 -6.09 -5.89 -50.07
N ASP A 123 -7.19 -5.64 -49.36
CA ASP A 123 -8.52 -5.49 -49.92
C ASP A 123 -8.85 -4.04 -50.35
N GLU A 124 -7.92 -3.10 -50.16
CA GLU A 124 -8.05 -1.64 -50.43
C GLU A 124 -9.24 -0.98 -49.71
N THR A 125 -9.68 -1.57 -48.60
CA THR A 125 -10.86 -1.12 -47.82
C THR A 125 -10.46 -0.29 -46.60
N ALA A 126 -9.18 -0.25 -46.22
CA ALA A 126 -8.69 0.51 -45.06
C ALA A 126 -7.31 1.11 -45.35
N ALA A 127 -7.07 2.32 -44.80
CA ALA A 127 -5.81 3.04 -44.89
C ALA A 127 -5.40 3.59 -43.53
N ILE A 128 -4.09 3.69 -43.27
CA ILE A 128 -3.48 4.26 -42.07
C ILE A 128 -2.65 5.48 -42.46
N ILE A 129 -2.98 6.64 -41.90
CA ILE A 129 -2.15 7.84 -41.95
C ILE A 129 -1.23 7.82 -40.74
N GLN A 130 0.09 7.87 -40.94
CA GLN A 130 1.05 7.97 -39.84
C GLN A 130 1.51 9.41 -39.68
N VAL A 131 1.39 9.97 -38.45
CA VAL A 131 1.81 11.29 -38.10
C VAL A 131 2.95 11.18 -37.09
N GLN A 132 4.13 11.71 -37.45
CA GLN A 132 5.37 11.59 -36.66
C GLN A 132 5.70 12.91 -35.99
N PHE A 133 6.12 12.83 -34.71
CA PHE A 133 6.52 13.96 -33.86
C PHE A 133 7.97 13.85 -33.43
N ASP A 134 8.58 15.00 -33.13
CA ASP A 134 9.91 15.02 -32.49
C ASP A 134 9.79 14.80 -30.97
N GLY A 135 10.64 13.97 -30.41
CA GLY A 135 10.72 13.70 -28.98
C GLY A 135 9.70 12.71 -28.41
N SER A 136 9.39 12.89 -27.14
CA SER A 136 8.50 11.99 -26.37
C SER A 136 7.05 12.48 -26.38
N PRO A 137 6.05 11.63 -26.01
CA PRO A 137 4.63 12.02 -25.95
C PRO A 137 4.33 13.24 -25.05
N THR A 138 5.25 13.56 -24.12
CA THR A 138 5.13 14.71 -23.21
C THR A 138 5.67 16.01 -23.83
N ASP A 139 6.41 15.93 -24.91
CA ASP A 139 6.93 17.09 -25.63
C ASP A 139 5.87 17.66 -26.57
N VAL A 140 4.91 16.84 -27.01
CA VAL A 140 3.77 17.26 -27.82
C VAL A 140 2.74 18.00 -26.95
N THR A 141 2.36 19.19 -27.34
CA THR A 141 1.47 20.06 -26.57
C THR A 141 0.04 19.51 -26.54
N ASP A 142 -0.72 19.81 -25.47
CA ASP A 142 -2.14 19.42 -25.41
C ASP A 142 -2.96 20.12 -26.53
N GLU A 143 -2.54 21.33 -26.96
CA GLU A 143 -3.15 22.04 -28.06
C GLU A 143 -2.96 21.30 -29.40
N THR A 144 -1.77 20.74 -29.64
CA THR A 144 -1.50 19.89 -30.82
C THR A 144 -2.34 18.62 -30.80
N LYS A 145 -2.50 17.98 -29.65
CA LYS A 145 -3.37 16.78 -29.50
C LYS A 145 -4.83 17.09 -29.78
N GLU A 146 -5.34 18.22 -29.27
CA GLU A 146 -6.72 18.67 -29.55
C GLU A 146 -6.90 19.00 -31.04
N MET A 147 -5.91 19.60 -31.70
CA MET A 147 -5.96 19.84 -33.14
C MET A 147 -5.93 18.56 -33.97
N LEU A 148 -5.12 17.57 -33.58
CA LEU A 148 -5.12 16.23 -34.18
C LEU A 148 -6.50 15.55 -34.09
N GLU A 149 -7.12 15.59 -32.94
CA GLU A 149 -8.47 15.05 -32.75
C GLU A 149 -9.52 15.81 -33.59
N ALA A 150 -9.40 17.14 -33.66
CA ALA A 150 -10.28 17.98 -34.45
C ALA A 150 -10.13 17.67 -35.94
N THR A 151 -8.91 17.63 -36.47
CA THR A 151 -8.63 17.29 -37.89
C THR A 151 -9.10 15.90 -38.23
N THR A 152 -8.96 14.92 -37.31
CA THR A 152 -9.55 13.57 -37.46
C THR A 152 -11.06 13.62 -37.50
N GLY A 153 -11.69 14.53 -36.73
CA GLY A 153 -13.12 14.80 -36.77
C GLY A 153 -13.58 15.38 -38.13
N ASP A 154 -12.84 16.34 -38.67
CA ASP A 154 -13.09 16.97 -39.97
C ASP A 154 -12.97 15.92 -41.09
N LEU A 155 -11.95 15.05 -41.03
CA LEU A 155 -11.82 13.93 -41.97
C LEU A 155 -13.04 13.01 -41.92
N ARG A 156 -13.48 12.63 -40.72
CA ARG A 156 -14.69 11.77 -40.54
C ARG A 156 -15.94 12.40 -41.13
N ASP A 157 -16.10 13.74 -40.97
CA ASP A 157 -17.25 14.47 -41.48
C ASP A 157 -17.21 14.67 -43.03
N ALA A 158 -16.01 14.59 -43.60
CA ALA A 158 -15.81 14.66 -45.07
C ALA A 158 -16.10 13.32 -45.78
N LEU A 159 -16.07 12.19 -45.02
CA LEU A 159 -16.26 10.87 -45.61
C LEU A 159 -17.75 10.45 -45.72
N PRO A 160 -18.09 9.50 -46.59
CA PRO A 160 -19.46 8.99 -46.74
C PRO A 160 -20.02 8.37 -45.46
N GLU A 161 -21.37 8.34 -45.33
CA GLU A 161 -22.03 7.64 -44.22
C GLU A 161 -21.68 6.14 -44.26
N GLY A 162 -21.18 5.63 -43.14
CA GLY A 162 -20.73 4.22 -42.97
C GLY A 162 -19.22 4.05 -42.94
N ALA A 163 -18.44 5.10 -43.26
CA ALA A 163 -17.00 5.08 -43.03
C ALA A 163 -16.66 5.17 -41.53
N GLU A 164 -15.62 4.45 -41.11
CA GLU A 164 -15.13 4.47 -39.72
C GLU A 164 -13.75 5.15 -39.67
N VAL A 165 -13.58 6.15 -38.78
CA VAL A 165 -12.30 6.86 -38.60
C VAL A 165 -11.99 6.89 -37.11
N ALA A 166 -10.77 6.52 -36.77
CA ALA A 166 -10.29 6.58 -35.39
C ALA A 166 -8.82 6.96 -35.34
N ILE A 167 -8.44 7.70 -34.26
CA ILE A 167 -7.06 8.09 -33.98
C ILE A 167 -6.48 7.28 -32.83
N GLY A 168 -5.25 6.82 -33.00
CA GLY A 168 -4.50 6.04 -32.03
C GLY A 168 -3.00 6.30 -32.14
N GLY A 169 -2.19 5.29 -31.89
CA GLY A 169 -0.73 5.37 -31.88
C GLY A 169 -0.17 5.67 -30.50
N ASP A 170 1.16 5.82 -30.41
CA ASP A 170 1.88 5.97 -29.14
C ASP A 170 1.46 7.23 -28.37
N LEU A 171 1.15 8.31 -29.08
CA LEU A 171 0.72 9.59 -28.52
C LEU A 171 -0.56 9.45 -27.67
N PHE A 172 -1.48 8.56 -28.08
CA PHE A 172 -2.78 8.31 -27.45
C PHE A 172 -2.84 6.99 -26.66
N SER A 173 -1.74 6.24 -26.61
CA SER A 173 -1.64 4.97 -25.89
C SER A 173 -1.77 5.12 -24.38
N THR A 174 -1.54 6.31 -23.84
CA THR A 174 -1.53 6.60 -22.42
C THR A 174 -2.52 7.70 -22.08
N SER A 175 -3.57 7.32 -21.33
CA SER A 175 -4.48 8.31 -20.73
C SER A 175 -3.90 8.79 -19.38
N VAL A 176 -4.04 10.10 -19.10
CA VAL A 176 -3.79 10.61 -17.75
C VAL A 176 -4.98 10.20 -16.89
N PRO A 177 -4.79 9.33 -15.86
CA PRO A 177 -5.90 8.87 -15.05
C PRO A 177 -6.54 10.05 -14.30
N ALA A 178 -7.80 10.35 -14.60
CA ALA A 178 -8.57 11.34 -13.87
C ALA A 178 -9.21 10.72 -12.62
N LEU A 179 -9.35 11.51 -11.55
CA LEU A 179 -10.14 11.10 -10.39
C LEU A 179 -11.61 11.01 -10.78
N THR A 180 -12.21 9.86 -10.60
CA THR A 180 -13.59 9.56 -10.95
C THR A 180 -14.53 9.65 -9.73
N ILE A 181 -15.82 9.48 -9.96
CA ILE A 181 -16.82 9.49 -8.88
C ILE A 181 -16.65 8.27 -7.97
N THR A 182 -16.11 7.18 -8.45
CA THR A 182 -15.96 5.92 -7.69
C THR A 182 -14.95 6.04 -6.55
N GLU A 183 -13.84 6.78 -6.72
CA GLU A 183 -12.92 7.05 -5.62
C GLU A 183 -13.60 7.87 -4.51
N ALA A 184 -14.44 8.84 -4.88
CA ALA A 184 -15.22 9.59 -3.91
C ALA A 184 -16.21 8.68 -3.14
N VAL A 185 -16.81 7.69 -3.79
CA VAL A 185 -17.65 6.67 -3.14
C VAL A 185 -16.83 5.83 -2.16
N GLY A 186 -15.61 5.41 -2.53
CA GLY A 186 -14.70 4.69 -1.62
C GLY A 186 -14.40 5.49 -0.35
N VAL A 187 -14.11 6.78 -0.49
CA VAL A 187 -13.89 7.70 0.63
C VAL A 187 -15.16 7.86 1.49
N LEU A 188 -16.34 7.92 0.88
CA LEU A 188 -17.62 7.98 1.61
C LEU A 188 -17.89 6.68 2.39
N ILE A 189 -17.60 5.52 1.82
CA ILE A 189 -17.69 4.24 2.53
C ILE A 189 -16.73 4.22 3.72
N ALA A 190 -15.48 4.66 3.53
CA ALA A 190 -14.50 4.79 4.60
C ALA A 190 -15.02 5.70 5.73
N LEU A 191 -15.59 6.86 5.40
CA LEU A 191 -16.21 7.77 6.36
C LEU A 191 -17.37 7.10 7.12
N PHE A 192 -18.23 6.36 6.42
CA PHE A 192 -19.34 5.63 7.03
C PHE A 192 -18.84 4.59 8.05
N VAL A 193 -17.82 3.81 7.68
CA VAL A 193 -17.17 2.83 8.59
C VAL A 193 -16.56 3.53 9.80
N LEU A 194 -15.89 4.68 9.61
CA LEU A 194 -15.33 5.48 10.70
C LEU A 194 -16.42 5.99 11.65
N ILE A 195 -17.57 6.44 11.13
CA ILE A 195 -18.72 6.88 11.95
C ILE A 195 -19.24 5.71 12.82
N ILE A 196 -19.38 4.53 12.24
CA ILE A 196 -19.82 3.33 12.99
C ILE A 196 -18.79 2.94 14.06
N THR A 197 -17.51 3.00 13.71
CA THR A 197 -16.40 2.59 14.59
C THR A 197 -16.28 3.52 15.79
N PHE A 198 -16.20 4.83 15.55
CA PHE A 198 -16.03 5.83 16.61
C PHE A 198 -17.36 6.22 17.30
N ARG A 199 -18.50 5.93 16.67
CA ARG A 199 -19.82 6.38 17.15
C ARG A 199 -19.85 7.89 17.38
N SER A 200 -19.16 8.64 16.51
CA SER A 200 -19.06 10.08 16.57
C SER A 200 -18.82 10.62 15.16
N PHE A 201 -19.73 11.44 14.65
CA PHE A 201 -19.58 12.06 13.33
C PHE A 201 -18.37 13.00 13.28
N ALA A 202 -18.16 13.80 14.32
CA ALA A 202 -17.06 14.76 14.35
C ALA A 202 -15.67 14.09 14.36
N VAL A 203 -15.54 12.98 15.10
CA VAL A 203 -14.25 12.26 15.23
C VAL A 203 -13.92 11.47 13.98
N ALA A 204 -14.94 10.98 13.27
CA ALA A 204 -14.78 10.22 12.04
C ALA A 204 -14.08 11.01 10.91
N TRP A 205 -14.21 12.34 10.92
CA TRP A 205 -13.53 13.20 9.94
C TRP A 205 -12.01 13.35 10.16
N PHE A 206 -11.51 13.12 11.38
CA PHE A 206 -10.10 13.39 11.68
C PHE A 206 -9.12 12.50 10.88
N PRO A 207 -9.29 11.17 10.83
CA PRO A 207 -8.46 10.33 9.98
C PRO A 207 -8.53 10.73 8.51
N LEU A 208 -9.73 11.07 8.03
CA LEU A 208 -9.95 11.44 6.64
C LEU A 208 -9.26 12.77 6.27
N ILE A 209 -9.44 13.82 7.11
CA ILE A 209 -8.77 15.11 6.90
C ILE A 209 -7.24 14.93 6.94
N SER A 210 -6.74 14.14 7.88
CA SER A 210 -5.31 13.85 7.97
C SER A 210 -4.80 13.18 6.70
N ALA A 211 -5.50 12.16 6.20
CA ALA A 211 -5.13 11.45 4.99
C ALA A 211 -5.19 12.36 3.75
N LEU A 212 -6.25 13.15 3.57
CA LEU A 212 -6.40 14.06 2.43
C LEU A 212 -5.29 15.12 2.38
N ILE A 213 -4.93 15.71 3.52
CA ILE A 213 -3.81 16.68 3.57
C ILE A 213 -2.49 15.99 3.25
N GLY A 214 -2.26 14.78 3.77
CA GLY A 214 -1.06 14.00 3.49
C GLY A 214 -0.93 13.61 2.02
N VAL A 215 -2.00 13.10 1.43
CA VAL A 215 -2.08 12.71 0.02
C VAL A 215 -1.93 13.92 -0.89
N GLY A 216 -2.63 15.02 -0.62
CA GLY A 216 -2.50 16.24 -1.39
C GLY A 216 -1.06 16.76 -1.43
N LEU A 217 -0.36 16.72 -0.28
CA LEU A 217 1.05 17.09 -0.22
C LEU A 217 1.94 16.11 -1.00
N ALA A 218 1.68 14.81 -0.90
CA ALA A 218 2.44 13.79 -1.62
C ALA A 218 2.31 13.96 -3.14
N ILE A 219 1.08 14.15 -3.65
CA ILE A 219 0.80 14.39 -5.07
C ILE A 219 1.50 15.67 -5.54
N ALA A 220 1.37 16.77 -4.79
CA ALA A 220 2.03 18.02 -5.15
C ALA A 220 3.55 17.86 -5.26
N LEU A 221 4.18 17.11 -4.36
CA LEU A 221 5.62 16.81 -4.42
C LEU A 221 5.99 15.91 -5.59
N ILE A 222 5.14 14.93 -5.94
CA ILE A 222 5.33 14.08 -7.12
C ILE A 222 5.31 14.95 -8.38
N TYR A 223 4.32 15.82 -8.53
CA TYR A 223 4.27 16.73 -9.69
C TYR A 223 5.42 17.75 -9.72
N VAL A 224 5.91 18.25 -8.58
CA VAL A 224 7.15 19.03 -8.52
C VAL A 224 8.35 18.23 -9.03
N SER A 225 8.40 16.92 -8.70
CA SER A 225 9.51 16.06 -9.10
C SER A 225 9.55 15.74 -10.59
N THR A 226 8.43 15.92 -11.34
CA THR A 226 8.42 15.79 -12.82
C THR A 226 9.35 16.78 -13.52
N ALA A 227 9.72 17.88 -12.86
CA ALA A 227 10.73 18.83 -13.37
C ALA A 227 12.14 18.25 -13.44
N PHE A 228 12.43 17.18 -12.68
CA PHE A 228 13.79 16.66 -12.46
C PHE A 228 13.93 15.17 -12.81
N ALA A 229 12.83 14.45 -12.96
CA ALA A 229 12.81 13.00 -13.23
C ALA A 229 11.57 12.62 -14.03
N SER A 230 11.69 11.61 -14.90
CA SER A 230 10.56 10.98 -15.58
C SER A 230 9.71 10.23 -14.57
N ILE A 231 8.45 10.58 -14.48
CA ILE A 231 7.47 9.99 -13.55
C ILE A 231 6.34 9.37 -14.37
N SER A 232 6.14 8.07 -14.22
CA SER A 232 5.03 7.36 -14.88
C SER A 232 3.66 7.88 -14.41
N SER A 233 2.67 7.92 -15.32
CA SER A 233 1.28 8.32 -15.05
C SER A 233 0.60 7.49 -13.97
N THR A 234 1.01 6.23 -13.79
CA THR A 234 0.50 5.34 -12.72
C THR A 234 1.02 5.69 -11.33
N THR A 235 2.14 6.45 -11.24
CA THR A 235 2.78 6.80 -9.96
C THR A 235 1.89 7.67 -9.05
N PRO A 236 1.30 8.78 -9.52
CA PRO A 236 0.38 9.58 -8.71
C PRO A 236 -0.81 8.77 -8.20
N MET A 237 -1.39 7.89 -9.03
CA MET A 237 -2.53 7.06 -8.62
C MET A 237 -2.17 6.05 -7.54
N LEU A 238 -1.03 5.37 -7.67
CA LEU A 238 -0.51 4.49 -6.63
C LEU A 238 -0.26 5.25 -5.31
N ALA A 239 0.29 6.46 -5.39
CA ALA A 239 0.52 7.31 -4.22
C ALA A 239 -0.80 7.77 -3.57
N ILE A 240 -1.85 8.08 -4.35
CA ILE A 240 -3.21 8.37 -3.85
C ILE A 240 -3.76 7.16 -3.11
N MET A 241 -3.78 6.00 -3.77
CA MET A 241 -4.31 4.75 -3.22
C MET A 241 -3.65 4.41 -1.89
N LEU A 242 -2.31 4.37 -1.86
CA LEU A 242 -1.54 4.03 -0.67
C LEU A 242 -1.60 5.11 0.40
N GLY A 243 -1.43 6.37 0.02
CA GLY A 243 -1.46 7.50 0.94
C GLY A 243 -2.80 7.64 1.64
N LEU A 244 -3.91 7.42 0.90
CA LEU A 244 -5.27 7.47 1.46
C LEU A 244 -5.52 6.28 2.39
N ALA A 245 -5.25 5.05 1.93
CA ALA A 245 -5.47 3.85 2.70
C ALA A 245 -4.65 3.84 3.99
N VAL A 246 -3.33 4.04 3.89
CA VAL A 246 -2.39 4.05 5.02
C VAL A 246 -2.62 5.26 5.94
N GLY A 247 -2.88 6.43 5.37
CA GLY A 247 -3.12 7.66 6.12
C GLY A 247 -4.36 7.59 7.00
N ILE A 248 -5.48 7.04 6.49
CA ILE A 248 -6.70 6.82 7.27
C ILE A 248 -6.44 5.80 8.38
N ASP A 249 -5.76 4.70 8.05
CA ASP A 249 -5.52 3.60 8.97
C ASP A 249 -4.63 4.01 10.14
N TYR A 250 -3.50 4.65 9.89
CA TYR A 250 -2.58 5.11 10.93
C TYR A 250 -3.23 6.14 11.86
N ALA A 251 -3.98 7.08 11.32
CA ALA A 251 -4.76 8.01 12.13
C ALA A 251 -5.85 7.30 12.94
N LEU A 252 -6.50 6.27 12.37
CA LEU A 252 -7.51 5.45 13.04
C LEU A 252 -6.96 4.81 14.32
N PHE A 253 -5.75 4.22 14.28
CA PHE A 253 -5.15 3.58 15.45
C PHE A 253 -4.92 4.56 16.60
N ILE A 254 -4.36 5.74 16.31
CA ILE A 254 -4.12 6.79 17.32
C ILE A 254 -5.44 7.28 17.90
N VAL A 255 -6.43 7.58 17.05
CA VAL A 255 -7.75 8.06 17.46
C VAL A 255 -8.51 7.03 18.27
N ALA A 256 -8.46 5.75 17.88
CA ALA A 256 -9.12 4.66 18.60
C ALA A 256 -8.55 4.50 20.01
N ARG A 257 -7.21 4.50 20.13
CA ARG A 257 -6.53 4.37 21.43
C ARG A 257 -6.86 5.55 22.35
N HIS A 258 -6.81 6.75 21.80
CA HIS A 258 -7.22 7.97 22.52
C HIS A 258 -8.67 7.91 22.97
N GLN A 259 -9.59 7.52 22.11
CA GLN A 259 -11.01 7.41 22.44
C GLN A 259 -11.26 6.39 23.56
N ASP A 260 -10.59 5.24 23.55
CA ASP A 260 -10.73 4.21 24.58
C ASP A 260 -10.23 4.71 25.95
N GLN A 261 -9.11 5.43 25.98
CA GLN A 261 -8.56 6.03 27.21
C GLN A 261 -9.45 7.15 27.77
N VAL A 262 -9.97 8.03 26.91
CA VAL A 262 -10.92 9.09 27.32
C VAL A 262 -12.22 8.48 27.86
N ARG A 263 -12.72 7.38 27.27
CA ARG A 263 -13.87 6.63 27.79
C ARG A 263 -13.60 5.95 29.14
N ALA A 264 -12.34 5.58 29.39
CA ALA A 264 -11.89 5.05 30.68
C ALA A 264 -11.68 6.15 31.75
N GLY A 265 -11.84 7.43 31.38
CA GLY A 265 -11.75 8.57 32.31
C GLY A 265 -10.37 9.26 32.36
N VAL A 266 -9.44 8.90 31.46
CA VAL A 266 -8.16 9.60 31.34
C VAL A 266 -8.41 11.01 30.78
N ASP A 267 -7.68 12.00 31.29
CA ASP A 267 -7.70 13.38 30.79
C ASP A 267 -7.40 13.40 29.28
N PRO A 268 -8.16 14.15 28.46
CA PRO A 268 -7.99 14.14 27.01
C PRO A 268 -6.61 14.56 26.51
N GLU A 269 -5.93 15.50 27.16
CA GLU A 269 -4.56 15.91 26.81
C GLU A 269 -3.57 14.77 27.09
N GLU A 270 -3.66 14.22 28.27
CA GLU A 270 -2.82 13.10 28.69
C GLU A 270 -3.07 11.86 27.82
N SER A 271 -4.34 11.59 27.52
CA SER A 271 -4.74 10.49 26.62
C SER A 271 -4.18 10.67 25.20
N ALA A 272 -4.21 11.89 24.64
CA ALA A 272 -3.64 12.15 23.32
C ALA A 272 -2.12 11.94 23.32
N ALA A 273 -1.42 12.39 24.35
CA ALA A 273 0.01 12.17 24.51
C ALA A 273 0.37 10.67 24.64
N ARG A 274 -0.37 9.92 25.47
CA ARG A 274 -0.19 8.47 25.63
C ARG A 274 -0.52 7.70 24.35
N ALA A 275 -1.60 8.03 23.67
CA ALA A 275 -1.98 7.37 22.42
C ALA A 275 -0.91 7.60 21.34
N THR A 276 -0.36 8.82 21.22
CA THR A 276 0.74 9.10 20.28
C THR A 276 2.04 8.43 20.70
N GLY A 277 2.35 8.34 21.99
CA GLY A 277 3.55 7.66 22.52
C GLY A 277 3.50 6.15 22.36
N THR A 278 2.33 5.52 22.46
CA THR A 278 2.14 4.05 22.35
C THR A 278 1.73 3.61 20.95
N ALA A 279 0.48 3.88 20.53
CA ALA A 279 0.01 3.53 19.18
C ALA A 279 0.82 4.23 18.08
N GLY A 280 1.24 5.50 18.31
CA GLY A 280 2.09 6.20 17.36
C GLY A 280 3.48 5.58 17.19
N SER A 281 4.05 4.94 18.23
CA SER A 281 5.33 4.20 18.10
C SER A 281 5.16 2.99 17.17
N ALA A 282 4.05 2.26 17.30
CA ALA A 282 3.73 1.17 16.41
C ALA A 282 3.49 1.65 14.97
N VAL A 283 2.77 2.79 14.78
CA VAL A 283 2.55 3.42 13.46
C VAL A 283 3.88 3.82 12.80
N VAL A 284 4.81 4.43 13.54
CA VAL A 284 6.14 4.78 12.99
C VAL A 284 6.92 3.55 12.59
N PHE A 285 6.91 2.50 13.43
CA PHE A 285 7.57 1.24 13.10
C PHE A 285 6.96 0.62 11.84
N ALA A 286 5.64 0.52 11.79
CA ALA A 286 4.85 0.06 10.67
C ALA A 286 5.16 0.85 9.38
N GLY A 287 5.13 2.17 9.46
CA GLY A 287 5.48 3.02 8.32
C GLY A 287 6.90 2.80 7.81
N VAL A 288 7.87 2.62 8.70
CA VAL A 288 9.27 2.32 8.30
C VAL A 288 9.36 0.99 7.57
N THR A 289 8.60 -0.03 7.98
CA THR A 289 8.58 -1.33 7.27
C THR A 289 8.02 -1.20 5.85
N VAL A 290 6.93 -0.44 5.68
CA VAL A 290 6.36 -0.12 4.36
C VAL A 290 7.34 0.66 3.50
N LEU A 291 8.00 1.69 4.07
CA LEU A 291 9.03 2.48 3.37
C LEU A 291 10.16 1.61 2.83
N ILE A 292 10.69 0.69 3.65
CA ILE A 292 11.78 -0.20 3.22
C ILE A 292 11.30 -1.12 2.10
N ALA A 293 10.07 -1.64 2.18
CA ALA A 293 9.51 -2.51 1.14
C ALA A 293 9.32 -1.77 -0.19
N LEU A 294 8.80 -0.53 -0.14
CA LEU A 294 8.58 0.30 -1.34
C LEU A 294 9.89 0.75 -1.98
N VAL A 295 10.86 1.20 -1.20
CA VAL A 295 12.22 1.50 -1.70
C VAL A 295 12.90 0.24 -2.25
N GLY A 296 12.57 -0.92 -1.68
CA GLY A 296 13.02 -2.23 -2.15
C GLY A 296 12.61 -2.56 -3.59
N LEU A 297 11.58 -1.91 -4.16
CA LEU A 297 11.22 -2.03 -5.57
C LEU A 297 12.40 -1.70 -6.50
N GLY A 298 13.33 -0.85 -6.06
CA GLY A 298 14.57 -0.56 -6.78
C GLY A 298 15.50 -1.76 -6.99
N PHE A 299 15.35 -2.86 -6.23
CA PHE A 299 16.12 -4.10 -6.46
C PHE A 299 15.79 -4.78 -7.80
N ALA A 300 14.65 -4.45 -8.41
CA ALA A 300 14.32 -4.92 -9.76
C ALA A 300 15.28 -4.38 -10.84
N GLY A 301 16.01 -3.30 -10.55
CA GLY A 301 16.96 -2.68 -11.48
C GLY A 301 16.29 -1.95 -12.65
N ILE A 302 15.00 -1.58 -12.48
CA ILE A 302 14.18 -0.91 -13.49
C ILE A 302 13.94 0.53 -13.02
N PRO A 303 14.38 1.55 -13.77
CA PRO A 303 14.35 2.95 -13.34
C PRO A 303 12.95 3.45 -12.96
N PHE A 304 11.94 3.23 -13.81
CA PHE A 304 10.58 3.70 -13.54
C PHE A 304 9.96 3.05 -12.30
N LEU A 305 10.24 1.77 -12.05
CA LEU A 305 9.77 1.07 -10.85
C LEU A 305 10.44 1.62 -9.58
N THR A 306 11.71 2.01 -9.69
CA THR A 306 12.45 2.64 -8.60
C THR A 306 11.87 4.01 -8.26
N THR A 307 11.61 4.85 -9.27
CA THR A 307 11.00 6.18 -9.06
C THR A 307 9.60 6.06 -8.48
N MET A 308 8.78 5.13 -8.97
CA MET A 308 7.45 4.84 -8.44
C MET A 308 7.50 4.35 -7.00
N GLY A 309 8.43 3.44 -6.68
CA GLY A 309 8.66 2.95 -5.32
C GLY A 309 9.07 4.06 -4.35
N ILE A 310 9.96 4.95 -4.76
CA ILE A 310 10.38 6.11 -3.96
C ILE A 310 9.22 7.08 -3.77
N ALA A 311 8.45 7.40 -4.81
CA ALA A 311 7.30 8.28 -4.72
C ALA A 311 6.23 7.74 -3.75
N ALA A 312 5.91 6.45 -3.86
CA ALA A 312 5.00 5.78 -2.93
C ALA A 312 5.54 5.77 -1.49
N ALA A 313 6.86 5.54 -1.31
CA ALA A 313 7.52 5.61 -0.02
C ALA A 313 7.42 7.02 0.59
N VAL A 314 7.63 8.09 -0.20
CA VAL A 314 7.45 9.47 0.25
C VAL A 314 6.00 9.73 0.67
N ALA A 315 5.01 9.26 -0.08
CA ALA A 315 3.60 9.38 0.29
C ALA A 315 3.29 8.71 1.64
N VAL A 316 3.80 7.50 1.87
CA VAL A 316 3.66 6.79 3.15
C VAL A 316 4.42 7.50 4.27
N ALA A 317 5.62 8.02 4.03
CA ALA A 317 6.37 8.80 5.03
C ALA A 317 5.59 10.05 5.48
N ILE A 318 5.00 10.77 4.52
CA ILE A 318 4.14 11.91 4.81
C ILE A 318 2.92 11.48 5.63
N ALA A 319 2.25 10.37 5.25
CA ALA A 319 1.11 9.84 5.98
C ALA A 319 1.45 9.51 7.45
N VAL A 320 2.62 8.90 7.72
CA VAL A 320 3.12 8.64 9.07
C VAL A 320 3.32 9.94 9.86
N VAL A 321 4.03 10.92 9.29
CA VAL A 321 4.31 12.20 9.97
C VAL A 321 3.02 12.97 10.24
N VAL A 322 2.09 12.97 9.28
CA VAL A 322 0.75 13.54 9.45
C VAL A 322 0.00 12.85 10.60
N ALA A 323 0.01 11.51 10.63
CA ALA A 323 -0.68 10.73 11.66
C ALA A 323 -0.17 11.05 13.07
N VAL A 324 1.15 11.21 13.28
CA VAL A 324 1.72 11.47 14.61
C VAL A 324 1.73 12.95 15.01
N THR A 325 1.43 13.87 14.09
CA THR A 325 1.44 15.32 14.36
C THR A 325 0.07 15.97 14.19
N LEU A 326 -0.55 15.84 13.00
CA LEU A 326 -1.83 16.47 12.69
C LEU A 326 -2.98 15.79 13.42
N THR A 327 -2.99 14.46 13.51
CA THR A 327 -4.09 13.74 14.21
C THR A 327 -4.20 14.16 15.69
N PRO A 328 -3.14 14.18 16.52
CA PRO A 328 -3.26 14.69 17.89
C PRO A 328 -3.61 16.17 17.95
N ALA A 329 -3.25 16.99 16.97
CA ALA A 329 -3.70 18.38 16.89
C ALA A 329 -5.21 18.47 16.64
N LEU A 330 -5.76 17.67 15.70
CA LEU A 330 -7.20 17.60 15.45
C LEU A 330 -7.98 17.12 16.70
N LEU A 331 -7.43 16.17 17.45
CA LEU A 331 -7.98 15.75 18.74
C LEU A 331 -8.01 16.89 19.76
N GLY A 332 -7.05 17.82 19.71
CA GLY A 332 -7.00 19.03 20.53
C GLY A 332 -8.18 19.99 20.29
N PHE A 333 -8.78 19.99 19.08
CA PHE A 333 -10.01 20.73 18.80
C PHE A 333 -11.27 20.03 19.36
N ALA A 334 -11.26 18.68 19.42
CA ALA A 334 -12.43 17.92 19.87
C ALA A 334 -12.58 17.82 21.37
N LYS A 335 -11.48 17.80 22.13
CA LYS A 335 -11.46 17.66 23.59
C LYS A 335 -12.37 16.51 24.07
N ASP A 336 -13.24 16.77 25.04
CA ASP A 336 -14.17 15.79 25.62
C ASP A 336 -15.20 15.21 24.61
N ARG A 337 -15.38 15.85 23.44
CA ARG A 337 -16.34 15.38 22.41
C ARG A 337 -15.90 14.05 21.76
N VAL A 338 -14.65 13.68 21.90
CA VAL A 338 -14.09 12.42 21.38
C VAL A 338 -14.76 11.18 21.99
N ALA A 339 -15.27 11.25 23.23
CA ALA A 339 -15.96 10.13 23.88
C ALA A 339 -17.20 9.60 23.10
N GLY A 340 -17.72 10.36 22.14
CA GLY A 340 -18.83 9.98 21.28
C GLY A 340 -20.19 9.96 21.98
N TRP A 341 -21.09 9.06 21.55
CA TRP A 341 -22.47 9.02 22.05
C TRP A 341 -22.61 8.59 23.52
N LYS A 342 -21.57 8.00 24.11
CA LYS A 342 -21.47 7.70 25.54
C LYS A 342 -20.51 8.68 26.19
N ARG A 343 -21.02 9.67 26.89
CA ARG A 343 -20.21 10.56 27.74
C ARG A 343 -20.00 9.91 29.10
N VAL A 344 -18.74 9.79 29.51
CA VAL A 344 -18.37 9.40 30.87
C VAL A 344 -18.37 10.70 31.70
N GLY A 345 -19.17 10.78 32.74
CA GLY A 345 -19.10 11.89 33.71
C GLY A 345 -17.77 11.80 34.50
N ARG A 346 -17.23 12.91 34.98
CA ARG A 346 -15.98 13.05 35.76
C ARG A 346 -15.91 12.17 37.02
N ALA A 347 -16.97 11.47 37.37
CA ALA A 347 -17.08 10.56 38.51
C ALA A 347 -17.30 9.09 38.10
N GLY A 348 -16.93 8.67 36.88
CA GLY A 348 -17.06 7.25 36.46
C GLY A 348 -18.50 6.80 36.15
N VAL A 349 -19.48 7.66 36.22
CA VAL A 349 -20.90 7.35 35.93
C VAL A 349 -21.23 7.69 34.47
N THR A 350 -21.68 6.70 33.69
CA THR A 350 -22.19 6.88 32.33
C THR A 350 -23.48 7.67 32.33
N VAL A 351 -23.42 8.93 31.90
CA VAL A 351 -24.64 9.76 31.69
C VAL A 351 -25.12 9.55 30.26
N GLY A 352 -26.27 8.93 30.10
CA GLY A 352 -26.89 8.72 28.79
C GLY A 352 -27.26 10.07 28.12
N PRO A 353 -27.55 10.10 26.82
CA PRO A 353 -27.86 11.33 26.11
C PRO A 353 -29.09 12.00 26.71
N ARG A 354 -28.93 13.25 27.18
CA ARG A 354 -30.06 14.09 27.61
C ARG A 354 -31.02 14.25 26.43
N ARG A 355 -32.17 13.61 26.48
CA ARG A 355 -33.29 13.92 25.63
C ARG A 355 -33.63 15.42 25.88
N LYS A 356 -33.48 16.23 24.87
CA LYS A 356 -34.01 17.60 24.89
C LYS A 356 -35.51 17.52 25.20
N ALA A 357 -35.89 17.81 26.42
CA ALA A 357 -37.29 18.05 26.76
C ALA A 357 -37.73 19.30 26.02
N ARG A 358 -38.68 19.12 25.13
CA ARG A 358 -39.35 20.15 24.39
C ARG A 358 -40.09 21.00 25.45
N ALA A 359 -39.73 22.27 25.59
CA ALA A 359 -40.45 23.24 26.42
C ALA A 359 -41.84 23.44 25.81
N GLY A 360 -42.82 22.87 26.47
CA GLY A 360 -44.22 23.20 26.30
C GLY A 360 -44.63 24.17 27.41
N ALA A 361 -45.01 25.39 27.05
CA ALA A 361 -45.55 26.39 27.93
C ALA A 361 -46.92 25.94 28.45
N GLY A 362 -47.13 26.06 29.76
CA GLY A 362 -48.43 25.84 30.38
C GLY A 362 -48.41 26.37 31.82
N SER A 363 -48.98 27.52 31.99
CA SER A 363 -49.17 28.25 33.23
C SER A 363 -50.09 27.52 34.25
N SER A 364 -49.84 27.68 35.54
CA SER A 364 -50.71 28.19 36.52
C SER A 364 -50.44 27.75 37.94
N ARG A 365 -50.18 28.69 38.73
CA ARG A 365 -50.56 29.10 40.09
C ARG A 365 -50.71 28.12 41.26
N PRO A 366 -50.37 28.62 42.49
CA PRO A 366 -50.24 27.83 43.72
C PRO A 366 -51.51 27.86 44.58
N ALA A 367 -51.71 26.91 45.45
CA ALA A 367 -52.57 26.93 46.57
C ALA A 367 -51.99 26.09 47.70
N ASP A 368 -51.59 26.74 48.68
CA ASP A 368 -51.83 26.73 50.13
C ASP A 368 -52.22 25.44 50.87
N SER A 369 -51.49 25.33 52.00
CA SER A 369 -52.00 25.04 53.39
C SER A 369 -52.29 23.55 53.68
N ALA A 370 -51.69 22.95 54.65
CA ALA A 370 -51.98 23.00 56.08
C ALA A 370 -51.36 21.78 56.77
N SER A 371 -50.59 22.02 57.76
CA SER A 371 -50.57 21.50 59.15
C SER A 371 -50.91 19.99 59.37
N GLY A 372 -50.05 19.36 60.10
CA GLY A 372 -50.33 18.11 60.81
C GLY A 372 -49.11 17.63 61.60
N ASP A 373 -49.13 18.00 62.87
CA ASP A 373 -48.23 17.58 63.96
C ASP A 373 -48.17 16.05 64.12
N GLY A 374 -47.02 15.60 64.61
CA GLY A 374 -46.85 14.21 65.08
C GLY A 374 -45.46 13.97 65.64
N GLU A 375 -45.23 14.43 66.92
CA GLU A 375 -44.15 14.03 67.80
C GLU A 375 -44.10 12.51 67.96
N HIS A 376 -42.93 11.99 68.12
CA HIS A 376 -42.41 11.11 69.20
C HIS A 376 -40.95 10.66 68.89
N THR A 377 -40.08 11.21 69.66
CA THR A 377 -39.24 10.74 70.80
C THR A 377 -38.45 9.43 70.60
N ASP A 378 -37.14 9.64 70.83
CA ASP A 378 -36.17 8.82 71.56
C ASP A 378 -35.89 7.37 71.14
N GLU A 379 -34.64 7.04 70.85
CA GLU A 379 -33.75 6.51 71.84
C GLU A 379 -32.33 6.32 71.33
N LEU A 380 -31.37 6.83 72.08
CA LEU A 380 -29.96 6.55 71.98
C LEU A 380 -29.66 5.08 72.32
N ALA A 381 -28.86 4.42 71.51
CA ALA A 381 -28.08 3.30 72.00
C ALA A 381 -26.66 3.36 71.42
N VAL A 382 -25.77 3.81 72.23
CA VAL A 382 -24.32 3.61 72.14
C VAL A 382 -24.00 2.13 72.38
N ALA A 383 -23.28 1.56 71.48
CA ALA A 383 -22.53 0.33 71.77
C ALA A 383 -21.18 0.38 71.00
N GLU A 384 -20.17 0.69 71.75
CA GLU A 384 -18.77 0.32 71.47
C GLU A 384 -18.62 -1.20 71.33
N ARG A 385 -17.81 -1.63 70.34
CA ARG A 385 -16.90 -2.77 70.34
C ARG A 385 -16.48 -2.98 68.89
N GLY A 386 -15.27 -2.96 68.63
CA GLY A 386 -14.14 -3.72 68.83
C GLY A 386 -13.25 -3.63 67.61
N ARG A 387 -12.03 -3.27 67.73
CA ARG A 387 -10.94 -3.43 66.75
C ARG A 387 -10.95 -4.86 66.18
N ASP A 388 -10.95 -4.98 64.85
CA ASP A 388 -10.07 -5.91 64.20
C ASP A 388 -9.88 -5.44 62.76
N GLY A 389 -8.63 -5.20 62.39
CA GLY A 389 -8.23 -4.81 61.05
C GLY A 389 -8.29 -6.01 60.10
N ALA A 390 -8.95 -5.82 59.01
CA ALA A 390 -8.70 -6.61 57.81
C ALA A 390 -8.79 -5.62 56.66
N GLY A 391 -7.65 -5.38 56.04
CA GLY A 391 -7.57 -4.61 54.81
C GLY A 391 -8.45 -5.27 53.74
N GLU A 392 -9.51 -4.58 53.38
CA GLU A 392 -10.20 -4.87 52.15
C GLU A 392 -9.33 -4.42 50.99
N THR A 393 -8.52 -5.38 50.49
CA THR A 393 -8.00 -5.29 49.13
C THR A 393 -9.21 -5.23 48.19
N HIS A 394 -9.48 -4.05 47.67
CA HIS A 394 -10.31 -3.90 46.49
C HIS A 394 -9.64 -4.67 45.34
N THR A 395 -9.83 -5.96 45.31
CA THR A 395 -9.78 -6.71 44.05
C THR A 395 -10.94 -6.20 43.23
N ASP A 396 -10.68 -5.27 42.29
CA ASP A 396 -11.56 -5.03 41.18
C ASP A 396 -11.75 -6.38 40.45
N ALA A 397 -12.83 -7.08 40.82
CA ALA A 397 -13.33 -8.22 40.07
C ALA A 397 -13.78 -7.65 38.71
N ALA A 398 -12.82 -7.58 37.75
CA ALA A 398 -13.08 -7.27 36.37
C ALA A 398 -14.23 -8.18 35.92
N THR A 399 -15.39 -7.58 35.64
CA THR A 399 -16.50 -8.27 34.98
C THR A 399 -15.92 -9.00 33.76
N PRO A 400 -16.14 -10.31 33.60
CA PRO A 400 -15.55 -11.09 32.52
C PRO A 400 -15.99 -10.47 31.19
N LYS A 401 -15.07 -9.80 30.49
CA LYS A 401 -15.31 -9.32 29.11
C LYS A 401 -15.73 -10.52 28.29
N LYS A 402 -16.94 -10.49 27.72
CA LYS A 402 -17.45 -11.57 26.86
C LYS A 402 -16.43 -11.88 25.78
N THR A 403 -15.76 -13.00 25.86
CA THR A 403 -14.79 -13.47 24.87
C THR A 403 -15.49 -13.63 23.52
N ASN A 404 -14.82 -13.19 22.45
CA ASN A 404 -15.36 -13.30 21.10
C ASN A 404 -15.60 -14.78 20.74
N ARG A 405 -16.83 -15.10 20.27
CA ARG A 405 -17.24 -16.46 19.91
C ARG A 405 -16.38 -17.05 18.79
N TRP A 406 -15.92 -16.20 17.85
CA TRP A 406 -15.07 -16.61 16.73
C TRP A 406 -13.72 -17.14 17.19
N VAL A 407 -12.99 -16.38 18.00
CA VAL A 407 -11.67 -16.81 18.50
C VAL A 407 -11.79 -18.04 19.41
N MET A 408 -12.91 -18.20 20.15
CA MET A 408 -13.17 -19.42 20.90
C MET A 408 -13.31 -20.64 19.99
N PHE A 409 -14.06 -20.52 18.88
CA PHE A 409 -14.21 -21.59 17.89
C PHE A 409 -12.86 -21.96 17.26
N VAL A 410 -12.13 -20.95 16.77
CA VAL A 410 -10.83 -21.13 16.09
C VAL A 410 -9.80 -21.78 17.02
N THR A 411 -9.70 -21.32 18.29
CA THR A 411 -8.73 -21.85 19.25
C THR A 411 -9.15 -23.22 19.84
N ARG A 412 -10.43 -23.62 19.68
CA ARG A 412 -10.93 -24.96 20.09
C ARG A 412 -10.61 -26.01 19.03
N HIS A 413 -10.63 -25.67 17.75
CA HIS A 413 -10.39 -26.58 16.63
C HIS A 413 -9.22 -26.11 15.75
N PRO A 414 -8.02 -25.90 16.33
CA PRO A 414 -6.96 -25.16 15.63
C PRO A 414 -6.40 -25.91 14.40
N ILE A 415 -6.31 -27.25 14.45
CA ILE A 415 -5.80 -28.06 13.32
C ILE A 415 -6.76 -27.97 12.12
N VAL A 416 -8.04 -28.18 12.38
CA VAL A 416 -9.07 -28.16 11.31
C VAL A 416 -9.14 -26.77 10.68
N THR A 417 -9.12 -25.74 11.51
CA THR A 417 -9.15 -24.35 11.04
C THR A 417 -7.91 -24.00 10.20
N THR A 418 -6.72 -24.37 10.67
CA THR A 418 -5.47 -24.13 9.92
C THR A 418 -5.49 -24.85 8.57
N LEU A 419 -5.88 -26.14 8.56
CA LEU A 419 -5.91 -26.92 7.32
C LEU A 419 -6.95 -26.39 6.33
N ALA A 420 -8.16 -26.04 6.82
CA ALA A 420 -9.22 -25.49 5.98
C ALA A 420 -8.81 -24.14 5.35
N VAL A 421 -8.17 -23.27 6.13
CA VAL A 421 -7.68 -21.96 5.62
C VAL A 421 -6.55 -22.15 4.60
N VAL A 422 -5.55 -22.97 4.91
CA VAL A 422 -4.43 -23.21 3.99
C VAL A 422 -4.93 -23.83 2.68
N LEU A 423 -5.83 -24.82 2.76
CA LEU A 423 -6.40 -25.44 1.57
C LEU A 423 -7.25 -24.44 0.76
N GLY A 424 -8.07 -23.64 1.43
CA GLY A 424 -8.89 -22.61 0.77
C GLY A 424 -8.04 -21.57 0.04
N LEU A 425 -6.97 -21.10 0.69
CA LEU A 425 -6.03 -20.14 0.06
C LEU A 425 -5.22 -20.80 -1.06
N ALA A 426 -4.84 -22.06 -0.92
CA ALA A 426 -4.17 -22.81 -1.99
C ALA A 426 -5.06 -22.95 -3.22
N VAL A 427 -6.37 -23.24 -3.03
CA VAL A 427 -7.34 -23.27 -4.14
C VAL A 427 -7.47 -21.89 -4.82
N MET A 428 -7.55 -20.82 -4.02
CA MET A 428 -7.59 -19.46 -4.57
C MET A 428 -6.32 -19.08 -5.32
N ALA A 429 -5.19 -19.68 -4.97
CA ALA A 429 -3.91 -19.43 -5.63
C ALA A 429 -3.72 -20.21 -6.95
N VAL A 430 -4.54 -21.23 -7.25
CA VAL A 430 -4.38 -22.06 -8.47
C VAL A 430 -4.33 -21.24 -9.75
N PRO A 431 -5.24 -20.25 -9.98
CA PRO A 431 -5.21 -19.46 -11.21
C PRO A 431 -3.93 -18.63 -11.40
N SER A 432 -3.16 -18.36 -10.34
CA SER A 432 -1.91 -17.60 -10.46
C SER A 432 -0.84 -18.29 -11.34
N ALA A 433 -1.02 -19.58 -11.62
CA ALA A 433 -0.14 -20.33 -12.51
C ALA A 433 -0.37 -20.00 -14.00
N SER A 434 -1.51 -19.42 -14.37
CA SER A 434 -1.81 -18.94 -15.72
C SER A 434 -1.48 -17.44 -15.89
N LEU A 435 -1.01 -16.76 -14.85
CA LEU A 435 -0.82 -15.31 -14.87
C LEU A 435 0.18 -14.89 -15.95
N ALA A 436 -0.35 -14.32 -17.03
CA ALA A 436 0.41 -13.73 -18.12
C ALA A 436 0.66 -12.24 -17.85
N LEU A 437 1.83 -11.77 -18.24
CA LEU A 437 2.29 -10.40 -17.95
C LEU A 437 2.65 -9.70 -19.27
N ALA A 438 2.09 -8.50 -19.48
CA ALA A 438 2.43 -7.64 -20.61
C ALA A 438 2.48 -6.17 -20.19
N LEU A 439 3.07 -5.29 -21.00
CA LEU A 439 2.87 -3.85 -20.84
C LEU A 439 1.49 -3.44 -21.33
N PRO A 440 0.91 -2.35 -20.79
CA PRO A 440 -0.37 -1.85 -21.28
C PRO A 440 -0.22 -1.36 -22.72
N ASN A 441 -1.23 -1.66 -23.52
CA ASN A 441 -1.40 -1.15 -24.89
C ASN A 441 -2.79 -0.54 -25.07
N ALA A 442 -3.04 0.09 -26.22
CA ALA A 442 -4.32 0.72 -26.53
C ALA A 442 -5.49 -0.27 -26.52
N GLY A 443 -5.23 -1.55 -26.83
CA GLY A 443 -6.23 -2.62 -26.79
C GLY A 443 -6.77 -2.95 -25.38
N MET A 444 -6.16 -2.45 -24.33
CA MET A 444 -6.63 -2.59 -22.95
C MET A 444 -7.45 -1.38 -22.47
N GLN A 445 -7.58 -0.32 -23.27
CA GLN A 445 -8.37 0.85 -22.94
C GLN A 445 -9.89 0.57 -23.06
N PRO A 446 -10.75 1.43 -22.46
CA PRO A 446 -12.22 1.29 -22.64
C PRO A 446 -12.63 1.38 -24.11
N GLU A 447 -13.66 0.62 -24.51
CA GLU A 447 -14.17 0.63 -25.90
C GLU A 447 -14.60 2.01 -26.40
N SER A 448 -14.93 2.93 -25.49
CA SER A 448 -15.27 4.32 -25.83
C SER A 448 -14.05 5.19 -26.18
N SER A 449 -12.84 4.74 -25.92
CA SER A 449 -11.59 5.46 -26.24
C SER A 449 -11.31 5.40 -27.74
N GLN A 450 -10.91 6.51 -28.34
CA GLN A 450 -10.51 6.56 -29.75
C GLN A 450 -9.28 5.68 -30.03
N ALA A 451 -8.30 5.68 -29.13
CA ALA A 451 -7.13 4.80 -29.25
C ALA A 451 -7.49 3.32 -29.25
N ARG A 452 -8.51 2.89 -28.46
CA ARG A 452 -9.02 1.53 -28.49
C ARG A 452 -9.73 1.23 -29.79
N GLN A 453 -10.56 2.13 -30.29
CA GLN A 453 -11.25 1.97 -31.58
C GLN A 453 -10.25 1.85 -32.73
N ALA A 454 -9.23 2.70 -32.76
CA ALA A 454 -8.15 2.61 -33.74
C ALA A 454 -7.43 1.25 -33.65
N TYR A 455 -7.09 0.80 -32.46
CA TYR A 455 -6.45 -0.50 -32.23
C TYR A 455 -7.31 -1.65 -32.77
N ASP A 456 -8.60 -1.67 -32.45
CA ASP A 456 -9.51 -2.73 -32.87
C ASP A 456 -9.77 -2.70 -34.41
N LEU A 457 -9.88 -1.50 -35.02
CA LEU A 457 -10.01 -1.33 -36.47
C LEU A 457 -8.73 -1.79 -37.19
N THR A 458 -7.56 -1.43 -36.68
CA THR A 458 -6.27 -1.88 -37.23
C THR A 458 -6.15 -3.41 -37.14
N ALA A 459 -6.46 -3.99 -35.97
CA ALA A 459 -6.42 -5.45 -35.81
C ALA A 459 -7.37 -6.18 -36.75
N LYS A 460 -8.56 -5.60 -37.03
CA LYS A 460 -9.60 -6.19 -37.90
C LYS A 460 -9.23 -6.15 -39.37
N ASN A 461 -8.65 -5.03 -39.84
CA ASN A 461 -8.46 -4.78 -41.28
C ASN A 461 -7.03 -5.10 -41.75
N PHE A 462 -6.02 -4.95 -40.88
CA PHE A 462 -4.61 -5.21 -41.20
C PHE A 462 -4.07 -6.46 -40.51
N GLY A 463 -4.76 -6.93 -39.45
CA GLY A 463 -4.31 -8.04 -38.61
C GLY A 463 -3.73 -7.55 -37.25
N PRO A 464 -3.78 -8.44 -36.24
CA PRO A 464 -3.44 -8.05 -34.85
C PRO A 464 -1.98 -7.61 -34.65
N GLY A 465 -1.05 -8.11 -35.48
CA GLY A 465 0.38 -7.79 -35.39
C GLY A 465 0.72 -6.37 -35.79
N GLU A 466 -0.13 -5.71 -36.62
CA GLU A 466 0.07 -4.34 -37.06
C GLU A 466 0.04 -3.34 -35.90
N ASN A 467 -0.62 -3.68 -34.82
CA ASN A 467 -0.64 -2.88 -33.59
C ASN A 467 0.68 -2.91 -32.76
N GLY A 468 1.66 -3.68 -33.21
CA GLY A 468 2.93 -3.81 -32.50
C GLY A 468 4.05 -4.37 -33.37
N PRO A 469 4.43 -3.65 -34.42
CA PRO A 469 5.52 -4.07 -35.29
C PRO A 469 6.82 -4.24 -34.49
N LEU A 470 7.58 -5.24 -34.88
CA LEU A 470 8.96 -5.43 -34.40
C LEU A 470 9.91 -4.71 -35.35
N VAL A 471 11.01 -4.25 -34.82
CA VAL A 471 12.07 -3.60 -35.63
C VAL A 471 13.39 -4.32 -35.39
N MET A 472 14.13 -4.61 -36.46
CA MET A 472 15.53 -5.00 -36.35
C MET A 472 16.41 -3.89 -36.90
N ALA A 473 17.45 -3.54 -36.15
CA ALA A 473 18.41 -2.52 -36.55
C ALA A 473 19.85 -3.02 -36.40
N GLY A 474 20.70 -2.68 -37.34
CA GLY A 474 22.09 -3.08 -37.29
C GLY A 474 23.01 -2.28 -38.21
N THR A 475 24.29 -2.30 -37.90
CA THR A 475 25.29 -1.57 -38.69
C THR A 475 25.65 -2.34 -39.97
N ILE A 476 25.45 -1.67 -41.13
CA ILE A 476 25.69 -2.22 -42.47
C ILE A 476 26.86 -1.53 -43.23
N VAL A 477 27.67 -0.75 -42.51
CA VAL A 477 28.76 0.07 -43.06
C VAL A 477 29.79 -0.72 -43.92
N THR A 478 29.85 -2.05 -43.73
CA THR A 478 30.76 -2.93 -44.50
C THR A 478 30.19 -3.39 -45.82
N SER A 479 28.89 -3.15 -46.08
CA SER A 479 28.26 -3.56 -47.33
C SER A 479 28.64 -2.64 -48.50
N THR A 480 28.87 -3.25 -49.67
CA THR A 480 29.08 -2.56 -50.93
C THR A 480 27.77 -2.41 -51.71
N ASP A 481 26.74 -3.13 -51.33
CA ASP A 481 25.38 -3.04 -51.88
C ASP A 481 24.37 -3.01 -50.71
N PRO A 482 24.16 -1.86 -50.07
CA PRO A 482 23.27 -1.76 -48.91
C PRO A 482 21.80 -2.15 -49.18
N LEU A 483 21.25 -1.81 -50.36
CA LEU A 483 19.89 -2.16 -50.74
C LEU A 483 19.71 -3.67 -50.92
N GLY A 484 20.58 -4.30 -51.76
CA GLY A 484 20.55 -5.71 -51.97
C GLY A 484 20.76 -6.51 -50.68
N LEU A 485 21.61 -6.03 -49.76
CA LEU A 485 21.78 -6.64 -48.43
C LEU A 485 20.49 -6.58 -47.59
N MET A 486 19.76 -5.43 -47.64
CA MET A 486 18.49 -5.32 -46.91
C MET A 486 17.41 -6.22 -47.45
N GLU A 487 17.33 -6.41 -48.78
CA GLU A 487 16.45 -7.38 -49.45
C GLU A 487 16.75 -8.81 -49.05
N ASP A 488 18.05 -9.19 -49.06
CA ASP A 488 18.47 -10.54 -48.66
C ASP A 488 18.14 -10.84 -47.19
N LEU A 489 18.40 -9.87 -46.30
CA LEU A 489 18.06 -9.99 -44.86
C LEU A 489 16.53 -10.10 -44.64
N ALA A 490 15.72 -9.30 -45.34
CA ALA A 490 14.29 -9.38 -45.31
C ALA A 490 13.77 -10.76 -45.72
N ALA A 491 14.31 -11.31 -46.84
CA ALA A 491 13.95 -12.62 -47.33
C ALA A 491 14.31 -13.79 -46.38
N GLU A 492 15.36 -13.65 -45.55
CA GLU A 492 15.67 -14.65 -44.50
C GLU A 492 14.74 -14.51 -43.30
N ILE A 493 14.40 -13.28 -42.88
CA ILE A 493 13.52 -12.99 -41.74
C ILE A 493 12.09 -13.43 -42.03
N GLU A 494 11.59 -13.28 -43.26
CA GLU A 494 10.26 -13.72 -43.67
C GLU A 494 10.04 -15.24 -43.53
N LYS A 495 11.10 -16.02 -43.48
CA LYS A 495 11.00 -17.48 -43.28
C LYS A 495 10.77 -17.87 -41.82
N VAL A 496 10.93 -16.95 -40.89
CA VAL A 496 10.76 -17.23 -39.46
C VAL A 496 9.27 -17.42 -39.13
N PRO A 497 8.89 -18.54 -38.52
CA PRO A 497 7.49 -18.78 -38.16
C PRO A 497 6.94 -17.69 -37.22
N GLY A 498 5.76 -17.15 -37.54
CA GLY A 498 5.17 -16.05 -36.75
C GLY A 498 5.43 -14.67 -37.34
N VAL A 499 6.27 -14.55 -38.36
CA VAL A 499 6.38 -13.35 -39.23
C VAL A 499 5.27 -13.40 -40.25
N LYS A 500 4.42 -12.38 -40.29
CA LYS A 500 3.39 -12.20 -41.31
C LYS A 500 4.03 -11.65 -42.59
N GLU A 501 4.81 -10.59 -42.46
CA GLU A 501 5.51 -9.91 -43.56
C GLU A 501 6.62 -9.02 -43.01
N VAL A 502 7.55 -8.63 -43.89
CA VAL A 502 8.52 -7.58 -43.67
C VAL A 502 8.01 -6.33 -44.40
N ALA A 503 7.44 -5.38 -43.62
CA ALA A 503 6.82 -4.17 -44.19
C ALA A 503 7.85 -3.16 -44.74
N LEU A 504 9.05 -3.11 -44.17
CA LEU A 504 10.11 -2.19 -44.62
C LEU A 504 11.49 -2.81 -44.37
N ALA A 505 12.36 -2.75 -45.34
CA ALA A 505 13.77 -3.07 -45.18
C ALA A 505 14.61 -2.02 -45.92
N THR A 506 15.26 -1.10 -45.21
CA THR A 506 15.92 0.03 -45.81
C THR A 506 17.22 0.43 -45.08
N PRO A 507 18.26 0.86 -45.83
CA PRO A 507 19.40 1.55 -45.23
C PRO A 507 19.02 2.98 -44.89
N ASN A 508 19.71 3.60 -43.92
CA ASN A 508 19.61 5.01 -43.66
C ASN A 508 20.30 5.80 -44.80
N MET A 509 20.12 7.14 -44.84
CA MET A 509 20.68 8.02 -45.88
C MET A 509 22.20 7.98 -46.00
N THR A 510 22.91 7.61 -44.95
CA THR A 510 24.38 7.46 -44.92
C THR A 510 24.84 6.04 -45.26
N ALA A 511 23.90 5.10 -45.41
CA ALA A 511 24.13 3.68 -45.65
C ALA A 511 25.07 3.01 -44.66
N ASP A 512 25.02 3.46 -43.40
CA ASP A 512 25.81 2.89 -42.30
C ASP A 512 24.96 2.02 -41.34
N THR A 513 23.64 2.21 -41.35
CA THR A 513 22.69 1.45 -40.49
C THR A 513 21.51 1.00 -41.35
N GLY A 514 21.10 -0.27 -41.17
CA GLY A 514 19.90 -0.84 -41.77
C GLY A 514 18.77 -0.93 -40.75
N LEU A 515 17.53 -0.76 -41.22
CA LEU A 515 16.30 -0.93 -40.48
C LEU A 515 15.40 -1.93 -41.19
N ILE A 516 14.85 -2.89 -40.46
CA ILE A 516 13.90 -3.89 -40.96
C ILE A 516 12.68 -3.85 -40.00
N GLN A 517 11.53 -3.54 -40.56
CA GLN A 517 10.25 -3.55 -39.87
C GLN A 517 9.50 -4.85 -40.16
N ILE A 518 9.12 -5.56 -39.09
CA ILE A 518 8.53 -6.90 -39.17
C ILE A 518 7.14 -6.83 -38.54
N ILE A 519 6.15 -7.27 -39.26
CA ILE A 519 4.77 -7.42 -38.78
C ILE A 519 4.58 -8.84 -38.28
N PRO A 520 4.29 -9.07 -37.00
CA PRO A 520 3.96 -10.37 -36.45
C PRO A 520 2.58 -10.86 -36.93
N GLU A 521 2.36 -12.18 -36.89
CA GLU A 521 1.03 -12.78 -37.12
C GLU A 521 0.08 -12.52 -35.92
N THR A 522 0.65 -12.31 -34.72
CA THR A 522 -0.08 -12.20 -33.45
C THR A 522 0.07 -10.82 -32.82
N ALA A 523 -0.86 -10.50 -31.90
CA ALA A 523 -0.88 -9.23 -31.19
C ALA A 523 0.36 -9.00 -30.30
N PRO A 524 0.74 -7.74 -29.99
CA PRO A 524 1.95 -7.42 -29.23
C PRO A 524 1.94 -8.00 -27.80
N ASP A 525 0.78 -8.29 -27.24
CA ASP A 525 0.56 -8.86 -25.91
C ASP A 525 0.39 -10.39 -25.92
N ASP A 526 0.47 -11.03 -27.10
CA ASP A 526 0.38 -12.49 -27.23
C ASP A 526 1.72 -13.16 -26.84
N PRO A 527 1.72 -14.24 -26.07
CA PRO A 527 2.92 -15.03 -25.80
C PRO A 527 3.67 -15.51 -27.04
N ALA A 528 2.96 -15.76 -28.16
CA ALA A 528 3.57 -16.16 -29.42
C ALA A 528 4.47 -15.06 -30.02
N THR A 529 4.09 -13.78 -29.86
CA THR A 529 4.95 -12.65 -30.26
C THR A 529 6.23 -12.59 -29.43
N ALA A 530 6.15 -12.91 -28.14
CA ALA A 530 7.35 -13.02 -27.30
C ALA A 530 8.26 -14.20 -27.70
N ASP A 531 7.65 -15.31 -28.17
CA ASP A 531 8.41 -16.42 -28.72
C ASP A 531 9.10 -16.02 -30.03
N LEU A 532 8.39 -15.30 -30.93
CA LEU A 532 8.96 -14.76 -32.18
C LEU A 532 10.16 -13.84 -31.90
N VAL A 533 10.08 -12.94 -30.93
CA VAL A 533 11.23 -12.08 -30.56
C VAL A 533 12.45 -12.91 -30.14
N ARG A 534 12.23 -14.02 -29.41
CA ARG A 534 13.31 -14.94 -29.02
C ARG A 534 13.88 -15.68 -30.22
N ASP A 535 13.05 -16.09 -31.17
CA ASP A 535 13.48 -16.77 -32.38
C ASP A 535 14.26 -15.84 -33.32
N LEU A 536 13.83 -14.58 -33.47
CA LEU A 536 14.56 -13.57 -34.23
C LEU A 536 15.96 -13.27 -33.61
N ARG A 537 16.02 -13.19 -32.27
CA ARG A 537 17.30 -13.04 -31.56
C ARG A 537 18.20 -14.26 -31.70
N ALA A 538 17.63 -15.46 -31.76
CA ALA A 538 18.38 -16.69 -32.00
C ALA A 538 18.91 -16.78 -33.43
N LEU A 539 18.25 -16.15 -34.40
CA LEU A 539 18.68 -16.05 -35.80
C LEU A 539 19.83 -15.04 -35.98
N ALA A 540 19.93 -14.01 -35.18
CA ALA A 540 20.90 -12.91 -35.33
C ALA A 540 22.36 -13.39 -35.45
N PRO A 541 22.87 -14.40 -34.71
CA PRO A 541 24.22 -14.95 -34.91
C PRO A 541 24.43 -15.61 -36.28
N GLU A 542 23.42 -16.27 -36.85
CA GLU A 542 23.49 -16.89 -38.18
C GLU A 542 23.59 -15.83 -39.25
N LEU A 543 22.77 -14.76 -39.13
CA LEU A 543 22.83 -13.60 -40.02
C LEU A 543 24.18 -12.87 -39.93
N TYR A 544 24.76 -12.80 -38.73
CA TYR A 544 26.09 -12.24 -38.56
C TYR A 544 27.18 -13.07 -39.26
N ASP A 545 27.11 -14.37 -39.17
CA ASP A 545 28.09 -15.29 -39.79
C ASP A 545 27.97 -15.26 -41.33
N GLU A 546 26.76 -15.09 -41.88
CA GLU A 546 26.49 -15.10 -43.33
C GLU A 546 26.65 -13.74 -43.97
N TYR A 547 26.10 -12.68 -43.37
CA TYR A 547 26.03 -11.32 -43.95
C TYR A 547 26.97 -10.32 -43.25
N GLY A 548 27.55 -10.68 -42.11
CA GLY A 548 28.45 -9.78 -41.35
C GLY A 548 27.73 -8.64 -40.63
N VAL A 549 26.41 -8.74 -40.42
CA VAL A 549 25.55 -7.71 -39.79
C VAL A 549 25.07 -8.17 -38.42
N ASP A 550 25.39 -7.39 -37.37
CA ASP A 550 24.87 -7.61 -36.02
C ASP A 550 23.51 -6.86 -35.88
N LEU A 551 22.42 -7.60 -36.07
CA LEU A 551 21.07 -7.08 -35.98
C LEU A 551 20.57 -7.20 -34.54
N LYS A 552 19.96 -6.12 -34.04
CA LYS A 552 19.31 -6.04 -32.72
C LYS A 552 17.80 -5.98 -32.88
N VAL A 553 17.08 -6.87 -32.19
CA VAL A 553 15.61 -6.85 -32.16
C VAL A 553 15.16 -5.78 -31.19
N THR A 554 14.39 -4.80 -31.68
CA THR A 554 13.96 -3.61 -30.97
C THR A 554 12.50 -3.24 -31.35
N GLY A 555 12.09 -2.01 -31.08
CA GLY A 555 10.71 -1.54 -31.20
C GLY A 555 9.96 -1.64 -29.87
N PHE A 556 8.83 -0.93 -29.76
CA PHE A 556 8.05 -0.83 -28.51
C PHE A 556 7.62 -2.20 -27.97
N THR A 557 7.20 -3.11 -28.86
CA THR A 557 6.82 -4.49 -28.52
C THR A 557 7.97 -5.28 -27.92
N ALA A 558 9.17 -5.24 -28.54
CA ALA A 558 10.35 -5.96 -28.03
C ALA A 558 10.83 -5.38 -26.68
N VAL A 559 10.79 -4.05 -26.50
CA VAL A 559 11.07 -3.40 -25.21
C VAL A 559 10.09 -3.87 -24.15
N GLY A 560 8.80 -3.95 -24.48
CA GLY A 560 7.74 -4.43 -23.59
C GLY A 560 7.98 -5.88 -23.13
N ILE A 561 8.43 -6.74 -24.04
CA ILE A 561 8.78 -8.13 -23.73
C ILE A 561 10.01 -8.17 -22.82
N ASP A 562 11.07 -7.42 -23.11
CA ASP A 562 12.26 -7.36 -22.27
C ASP A 562 11.95 -6.86 -20.85
N ILE A 563 11.06 -5.88 -20.71
CA ILE A 563 10.57 -5.38 -19.41
C ILE A 563 9.86 -6.50 -18.66
N SER A 564 8.93 -7.19 -19.34
CA SER A 564 8.13 -8.26 -18.73
C SER A 564 9.02 -9.43 -18.28
N ASP A 565 9.98 -9.84 -19.10
CA ASP A 565 10.94 -10.89 -18.77
C ASP A 565 11.83 -10.50 -17.57
N ARG A 566 12.31 -9.25 -17.54
CA ARG A 566 13.14 -8.75 -16.43
C ARG A 566 12.35 -8.63 -15.12
N LEU A 567 11.11 -8.20 -15.21
CA LEU A 567 10.19 -8.14 -14.06
C LEU A 567 9.88 -9.55 -13.54
N GLY A 568 9.60 -10.48 -14.44
CA GLY A 568 9.40 -11.90 -14.10
C GLY A 568 10.61 -12.48 -13.38
N ALA A 569 11.81 -12.25 -13.91
CA ALA A 569 13.06 -12.68 -13.29
C ALA A 569 13.32 -12.02 -11.91
N ALA A 570 12.88 -10.79 -11.70
CA ALA A 570 13.04 -10.07 -10.44
C ALA A 570 12.05 -10.50 -9.34
N LEU A 571 10.95 -11.19 -9.67
CA LEU A 571 9.91 -11.59 -8.69
C LEU A 571 10.47 -12.48 -7.57
N LEU A 572 11.26 -13.49 -7.92
CA LEU A 572 11.81 -14.41 -6.92
C LEU A 572 12.87 -13.74 -6.00
N PRO A 573 13.89 -13.03 -6.51
CA PRO A 573 14.82 -12.29 -5.68
C PRO A 573 14.14 -11.25 -4.77
N PHE A 574 13.17 -10.51 -5.29
CA PHE A 574 12.39 -9.54 -4.53
C PHE A 574 11.56 -10.22 -3.44
N GLY A 575 10.92 -11.35 -3.76
CA GLY A 575 10.17 -12.16 -2.79
C GLY A 575 11.04 -12.65 -1.64
N VAL A 576 12.25 -13.13 -1.93
CA VAL A 576 13.24 -13.55 -0.92
C VAL A 576 13.68 -12.36 -0.06
N PHE A 577 13.93 -11.21 -0.68
CA PHE A 577 14.26 -9.97 0.05
C PHE A 577 13.14 -9.57 1.03
N VAL A 578 11.90 -9.49 0.56
CA VAL A 578 10.74 -9.09 1.35
C VAL A 578 10.47 -10.07 2.50
N VAL A 579 10.49 -11.38 2.23
CA VAL A 579 10.32 -12.42 3.27
C VAL A 579 11.47 -12.40 4.26
N GLY A 580 12.71 -12.27 3.81
CA GLY A 580 13.89 -12.16 4.66
C GLY A 580 13.84 -10.94 5.59
N LEU A 581 13.46 -9.79 5.05
CA LEU A 581 13.23 -8.56 5.81
C LEU A 581 12.14 -8.75 6.87
N SER A 582 11.01 -9.37 6.50
CA SER A 582 9.94 -9.74 7.41
C SER A 582 10.44 -10.55 8.59
N LEU A 583 11.17 -11.63 8.31
CA LEU A 583 11.70 -12.51 9.35
C LEU A 583 12.58 -11.75 10.33
N ILE A 584 13.48 -10.90 9.82
CA ILE A 584 14.41 -10.12 10.64
C ILE A 584 13.64 -9.10 11.51
N LEU A 585 12.78 -8.29 10.89
CA LEU A 585 12.06 -7.22 11.60
C LEU A 585 11.12 -7.76 12.67
N LEU A 586 10.31 -8.77 12.33
CA LEU A 586 9.39 -9.38 13.31
C LEU A 586 10.14 -10.17 14.39
N MET A 587 11.30 -10.75 14.08
CA MET A 587 12.14 -11.42 15.07
C MET A 587 12.67 -10.43 16.12
N ILE A 588 13.08 -9.24 15.69
CA ILE A 588 13.51 -8.16 16.57
C ILE A 588 12.36 -7.71 17.48
N VAL A 589 11.17 -7.51 16.90
CA VAL A 589 9.97 -7.03 17.61
C VAL A 589 9.44 -8.04 18.62
N PHE A 590 9.17 -9.25 18.16
CA PHE A 590 8.49 -10.27 18.98
C PHE A 590 9.43 -11.13 19.80
N ARG A 591 10.74 -11.04 19.54
CA ARG A 591 11.75 -11.91 20.21
C ARG A 591 11.30 -13.37 20.19
N SER A 592 10.91 -13.84 19.02
CA SER A 592 10.41 -15.19 18.74
C SER A 592 10.84 -15.60 17.33
N ILE A 593 11.06 -16.88 17.10
CA ILE A 593 11.31 -17.43 15.76
C ILE A 593 10.00 -17.83 15.08
N TRP A 594 9.04 -18.36 15.84
CA TRP A 594 7.82 -18.92 15.28
C TRP A 594 6.82 -17.87 14.79
N VAL A 595 6.77 -16.70 15.45
CA VAL A 595 5.89 -15.60 15.03
C VAL A 595 6.27 -15.07 13.65
N PRO A 596 7.54 -14.73 13.36
CA PRO A 596 7.96 -14.33 12.02
C PRO A 596 7.68 -15.38 10.94
N ILE A 597 8.02 -16.66 11.21
CA ILE A 597 7.81 -17.73 10.23
C ILE A 597 6.33 -17.87 9.85
N LYS A 598 5.42 -17.91 10.83
CA LYS A 598 3.98 -18.00 10.55
C LYS A 598 3.47 -16.76 9.80
N ALA A 599 4.00 -15.58 10.12
CA ALA A 599 3.63 -14.33 9.47
C ALA A 599 4.07 -14.33 7.99
N ALA A 600 5.31 -14.76 7.72
CA ALA A 600 5.83 -14.88 6.36
C ALA A 600 5.03 -15.89 5.50
N VAL A 601 4.69 -17.06 6.07
CA VAL A 601 3.85 -18.05 5.37
C VAL A 601 2.45 -17.50 5.12
N GLY A 602 1.83 -16.85 6.11
CA GLY A 602 0.52 -16.22 5.95
C GLY A 602 0.52 -15.14 4.86
N TYR A 603 1.55 -14.29 4.84
CA TYR A 603 1.75 -13.27 3.81
C TYR A 603 1.87 -13.89 2.40
N LEU A 604 2.74 -14.90 2.22
CA LEU A 604 2.90 -15.57 0.93
C LEU A 604 1.59 -16.20 0.43
N LEU A 605 0.83 -16.84 1.32
CA LEU A 605 -0.49 -17.38 0.98
C LEU A 605 -1.48 -16.30 0.56
N SER A 606 -1.46 -15.13 1.22
CA SER A 606 -2.33 -13.98 0.85
C SER A 606 -1.95 -13.41 -0.50
N VAL A 607 -0.66 -13.26 -0.79
CA VAL A 607 -0.16 -12.75 -2.08
C VAL A 607 -0.52 -13.70 -3.22
N LEU A 608 -0.25 -14.99 -3.05
CA LEU A 608 -0.59 -15.99 -4.07
C LEU A 608 -2.11 -16.09 -4.31
N ALA A 609 -2.92 -15.99 -3.25
CA ALA A 609 -4.37 -15.93 -3.39
C ALA A 609 -4.82 -14.66 -4.12
N ALA A 610 -4.19 -13.51 -3.88
CA ALA A 610 -4.47 -12.27 -4.59
C ALA A 610 -4.12 -12.40 -6.08
N PHE A 611 -2.94 -12.93 -6.42
CA PHE A 611 -2.55 -13.22 -7.81
C PHE A 611 -3.55 -14.16 -8.50
N GLY A 612 -3.96 -15.23 -7.79
CA GLY A 612 -4.92 -16.16 -8.35
C GLY A 612 -6.29 -15.54 -8.62
N VAL A 613 -6.76 -14.63 -7.76
CA VAL A 613 -8.02 -13.91 -8.03
C VAL A 613 -7.85 -12.93 -9.19
N VAL A 614 -6.72 -12.22 -9.28
CA VAL A 614 -6.44 -11.32 -10.41
C VAL A 614 -6.43 -12.11 -11.72
N ALA A 615 -5.71 -13.23 -11.80
CA ALA A 615 -5.71 -14.09 -12.98
C ALA A 615 -7.12 -14.62 -13.32
N ALA A 616 -7.89 -15.09 -12.34
CA ALA A 616 -9.24 -15.57 -12.57
C ALA A 616 -10.20 -14.49 -13.11
N VAL A 617 -9.98 -13.24 -12.72
CA VAL A 617 -10.82 -12.11 -13.15
C VAL A 617 -10.36 -11.57 -14.50
N PHE A 618 -9.09 -11.28 -14.68
CA PHE A 618 -8.59 -10.60 -15.87
C PHE A 618 -8.27 -11.55 -17.04
N GLU A 619 -7.85 -12.79 -16.77
CA GLU A 619 -7.53 -13.74 -17.83
C GLU A 619 -8.68 -14.72 -18.10
N TRP A 620 -9.35 -15.22 -17.02
CA TRP A 620 -10.47 -16.15 -17.17
C TRP A 620 -11.83 -15.47 -17.30
N GLY A 621 -11.91 -14.12 -17.12
CA GLY A 621 -13.12 -13.33 -17.28
C GLY A 621 -14.15 -13.47 -16.15
N TRP A 622 -13.76 -14.01 -14.97
CA TRP A 622 -14.70 -14.12 -13.85
C TRP A 622 -15.16 -12.75 -13.37
N PHE A 623 -16.48 -12.54 -13.33
CA PHE A 623 -17.08 -11.26 -12.92
C PHE A 623 -16.74 -10.07 -13.84
N GLY A 624 -16.29 -10.30 -15.10
CA GLY A 624 -15.89 -9.25 -16.04
C GLY A 624 -16.94 -8.14 -16.16
N ASP A 625 -18.19 -8.51 -16.48
CA ASP A 625 -19.30 -7.55 -16.62
C ASP A 625 -19.55 -6.72 -15.36
N ALA A 626 -19.42 -7.33 -14.16
CA ALA A 626 -19.64 -6.63 -12.88
C ALA A 626 -18.53 -5.67 -12.51
N LEU A 627 -17.32 -5.90 -13.01
CA LEU A 627 -16.12 -5.12 -12.75
C LEU A 627 -15.74 -4.21 -13.93
N HIS A 628 -16.60 -4.16 -14.98
CA HIS A 628 -16.37 -3.40 -16.21
C HIS A 628 -15.01 -3.73 -16.84
N ILE A 629 -14.75 -5.02 -17.05
CA ILE A 629 -13.55 -5.51 -17.74
C ILE A 629 -13.97 -5.83 -19.18
N ASP A 630 -13.58 -4.94 -20.09
CA ASP A 630 -14.02 -4.98 -21.48
C ASP A 630 -13.26 -6.04 -22.30
N LYS A 631 -12.03 -6.37 -21.90
CA LYS A 631 -11.20 -7.38 -22.57
C LYS A 631 -10.46 -8.24 -21.55
N THR A 632 -10.49 -9.55 -21.74
CA THR A 632 -9.64 -10.50 -21.01
C THR A 632 -8.27 -10.58 -21.68
N GLY A 633 -7.21 -10.68 -20.88
CA GLY A 633 -5.84 -10.76 -21.39
C GLY A 633 -4.80 -10.67 -20.29
N PRO A 634 -3.51 -10.53 -20.65
CA PRO A 634 -2.44 -10.41 -19.70
C PRO A 634 -2.61 -9.17 -18.81
N VAL A 635 -2.09 -9.23 -17.59
CA VAL A 635 -2.11 -8.11 -16.66
C VAL A 635 -0.77 -7.36 -16.73
N ILE A 636 -0.79 -6.11 -16.27
CA ILE A 636 0.39 -5.25 -16.31
C ILE A 636 1.59 -5.88 -15.57
N SER A 637 2.73 -5.94 -16.23
CA SER A 637 3.91 -6.71 -15.84
C SER A 637 4.49 -6.34 -14.47
N PHE A 638 4.34 -5.09 -14.03
CA PHE A 638 4.85 -4.64 -12.72
C PHE A 638 3.86 -4.84 -11.57
N MET A 639 2.62 -5.27 -11.84
CA MET A 639 1.60 -5.52 -10.80
C MET A 639 2.07 -6.50 -9.73
N PRO A 640 2.68 -7.67 -10.04
CA PRO A 640 3.07 -8.63 -9.02
C PRO A 640 4.09 -8.09 -8.02
N ILE A 641 5.10 -7.36 -8.49
CA ILE A 641 6.14 -6.76 -7.62
C ILE A 641 5.53 -5.69 -6.73
N ILE A 642 4.67 -4.83 -7.27
CA ILE A 642 3.95 -3.80 -6.49
C ILE A 642 3.08 -4.45 -5.43
N LEU A 643 2.25 -5.43 -5.81
CA LEU A 643 1.41 -6.15 -4.85
C LEU A 643 2.23 -6.75 -3.72
N MET A 644 3.32 -7.44 -4.05
CA MET A 644 4.20 -8.04 -3.05
C MET A 644 4.75 -6.99 -2.08
N GLY A 645 5.26 -5.86 -2.58
CA GLY A 645 5.83 -4.82 -1.74
C GLY A 645 4.80 -4.13 -0.85
N VAL A 646 3.65 -3.76 -1.43
CA VAL A 646 2.57 -3.05 -0.72
C VAL A 646 1.88 -3.95 0.28
N LEU A 647 1.45 -5.15 -0.12
CA LEU A 647 0.81 -6.10 0.77
C LEU A 647 1.74 -6.52 1.92
N PHE A 648 3.06 -6.63 1.67
CA PHE A 648 4.01 -6.86 2.75
C PHE A 648 3.96 -5.77 3.81
N GLY A 649 4.06 -4.51 3.40
CA GLY A 649 4.01 -3.38 4.31
C GLY A 649 2.73 -3.37 5.15
N LEU A 650 1.58 -3.42 4.48
CA LEU A 650 0.27 -3.42 5.13
C LEU A 650 0.02 -4.68 5.98
N ALA A 651 0.56 -5.83 5.53
CA ALA A 651 0.47 -7.05 6.28
C ALA A 651 1.26 -6.99 7.59
N MET A 652 2.43 -6.39 7.63
CA MET A 652 3.25 -6.32 8.84
C MET A 652 2.61 -5.48 9.94
N ASP A 653 1.94 -4.40 9.60
CA ASP A 653 1.33 -3.46 10.53
C ASP A 653 0.31 -4.14 11.45
N TYR A 654 -0.62 -4.88 10.86
CA TYR A 654 -1.64 -5.59 11.63
C TYR A 654 -1.09 -6.75 12.43
N GLU A 655 -0.05 -7.43 11.93
CA GLU A 655 0.62 -8.50 12.65
C GLU A 655 1.23 -7.94 13.95
N VAL A 656 1.89 -6.79 13.87
CA VAL A 656 2.46 -6.12 15.03
C VAL A 656 1.38 -5.77 16.04
N PHE A 657 0.28 -5.12 15.62
CA PHE A 657 -0.79 -4.71 16.54
C PHE A 657 -1.51 -5.88 17.22
N LEU A 658 -1.80 -6.95 16.47
CA LEU A 658 -2.55 -8.08 16.99
C LEU A 658 -1.69 -8.93 17.94
N VAL A 659 -0.46 -9.23 17.51
CA VAL A 659 0.42 -10.17 18.25
C VAL A 659 1.10 -9.50 19.43
N SER A 660 1.44 -8.20 19.37
CA SER A 660 1.95 -7.45 20.54
C SER A 660 0.96 -7.51 21.69
N ARG A 661 -0.32 -7.31 21.42
CA ARG A 661 -1.34 -7.39 22.46
C ARG A 661 -1.47 -8.78 23.09
N MET A 662 -1.38 -9.83 22.25
CA MET A 662 -1.35 -11.22 22.75
C MET A 662 -0.12 -11.48 23.62
N ARG A 663 1.04 -10.92 23.26
CA ARG A 663 2.28 -11.06 24.00
C ARG A 663 2.23 -10.32 25.34
N GLU A 664 1.74 -9.09 25.35
CA GLU A 664 1.54 -8.27 26.56
C GLU A 664 0.69 -9.05 27.58
N ASP A 665 -0.49 -9.52 27.16
CA ASP A 665 -1.38 -10.30 28.01
C ASP A 665 -0.72 -11.59 28.53
N TYR A 666 0.09 -12.27 27.69
CA TYR A 666 0.82 -13.48 28.06
C TYR A 666 1.90 -13.20 29.13
N VAL A 667 2.71 -12.14 28.91
CA VAL A 667 3.80 -11.79 29.84
C VAL A 667 3.23 -11.35 31.18
N HIS A 668 2.17 -10.53 31.20
CA HIS A 668 1.50 -10.10 32.43
C HIS A 668 0.89 -11.28 33.20
N ALA A 669 0.14 -12.15 32.50
CA ALA A 669 -0.44 -13.33 33.14
C ALA A 669 0.63 -14.30 33.70
N LEU A 670 1.76 -14.44 32.99
CA LEU A 670 2.86 -15.29 33.43
C LEU A 670 3.59 -14.72 34.67
N ARG A 671 3.78 -13.39 34.71
CA ARG A 671 4.35 -12.71 35.88
C ARG A 671 3.43 -12.86 37.11
N SER A 672 2.13 -12.63 36.93
CA SER A 672 1.14 -12.79 37.99
C SER A 672 1.08 -14.23 38.51
N ALA A 673 1.05 -15.25 37.62
CA ALA A 673 1.04 -16.64 38.02
C ALA A 673 2.32 -17.09 38.77
N LYS A 674 3.47 -16.51 38.41
CA LYS A 674 4.72 -16.76 39.15
C LYS A 674 4.74 -16.10 40.53
N ALA A 675 4.13 -14.92 40.67
CA ALA A 675 4.05 -14.21 41.96
C ALA A 675 3.15 -14.94 42.98
N THR A 676 2.12 -15.67 42.54
CA THR A 676 1.19 -16.43 43.39
C THR A 676 1.73 -17.81 43.85
N GLY A 677 2.87 -18.25 43.27
CA GLY A 677 3.50 -19.54 43.63
C GLY A 677 2.73 -20.79 43.22
N GLU A 678 1.67 -20.65 42.40
CA GLU A 678 0.88 -21.76 41.87
C GLU A 678 1.59 -22.47 40.69
N PRO A 679 1.26 -23.77 40.45
CA PRO A 679 1.79 -24.46 39.29
C PRO A 679 1.37 -23.76 37.99
N VAL A 680 2.34 -23.25 37.20
CA VAL A 680 2.10 -22.42 36.00
C VAL A 680 1.70 -23.31 34.84
N ASP A 681 0.42 -23.31 34.45
CA ASP A 681 -0.03 -23.86 33.15
C ASP A 681 0.27 -22.86 32.00
N ARG A 682 1.52 -22.89 31.50
CA ARG A 682 1.98 -21.96 30.42
C ARG A 682 1.12 -22.05 29.17
N ARG A 683 0.61 -23.24 28.81
CA ARG A 683 -0.22 -23.43 27.62
C ARG A 683 -1.62 -22.84 27.82
N GLY A 684 -2.23 -23.04 28.98
CA GLY A 684 -3.50 -22.42 29.32
C GLY A 684 -3.42 -20.90 29.32
N ILE A 685 -2.35 -20.33 29.93
CA ILE A 685 -2.07 -18.89 29.93
C ILE A 685 -1.90 -18.37 28.51
N ALA A 686 -1.15 -19.07 27.64
CA ALA A 686 -0.95 -18.67 26.26
C ALA A 686 -2.28 -18.61 25.48
N ILE A 687 -3.13 -19.63 25.62
CA ILE A 687 -4.45 -19.67 24.96
C ILE A 687 -5.38 -18.57 25.49
N ALA A 688 -5.35 -18.30 26.79
CA ALA A 688 -6.13 -17.22 27.39
C ALA A 688 -5.66 -15.84 26.87
N ALA A 689 -4.35 -15.61 26.78
CA ALA A 689 -3.75 -14.40 26.25
C ALA A 689 -4.08 -14.20 24.75
N ILE A 690 -4.08 -15.27 23.93
CA ILE A 690 -4.51 -15.21 22.54
C ILE A 690 -5.97 -14.74 22.44
N ARG A 691 -6.87 -15.28 23.28
CA ARG A 691 -8.29 -14.94 23.28
C ARG A 691 -8.55 -13.50 23.75
N SER A 692 -7.86 -13.06 24.80
CA SER A 692 -8.02 -11.69 25.35
C SER A 692 -7.45 -10.65 24.39
N GLY A 693 -6.22 -10.83 23.91
CA GLY A 693 -5.55 -9.93 22.97
C GLY A 693 -6.31 -9.81 21.65
N PHE A 694 -6.81 -10.94 21.10
CA PHE A 694 -7.69 -10.93 19.94
C PHE A 694 -8.96 -10.10 20.19
N THR A 695 -9.66 -10.37 21.31
CA THR A 695 -10.92 -9.69 21.61
C THR A 695 -10.74 -8.17 21.77
N ALA A 696 -9.60 -7.76 22.30
CA ALA A 696 -9.25 -6.34 22.47
C ALA A 696 -8.97 -5.63 21.13
N SER A 697 -8.26 -6.30 20.22
CA SER A 697 -7.79 -5.71 18.95
C SER A 697 -8.74 -5.89 17.77
N ALA A 698 -9.54 -6.96 17.74
CA ALA A 698 -10.34 -7.39 16.59
C ALA A 698 -11.24 -6.29 16.01
N ARG A 699 -11.85 -5.43 16.85
CA ARG A 699 -12.76 -4.38 16.39
C ARG A 699 -12.04 -3.32 15.55
N VAL A 700 -10.86 -2.87 16.00
CA VAL A 700 -10.10 -1.81 15.31
C VAL A 700 -9.51 -2.37 14.02
N VAL A 701 -8.91 -3.56 14.08
CA VAL A 701 -8.34 -4.25 12.92
C VAL A 701 -9.41 -4.55 11.86
N THR A 702 -10.61 -4.99 12.24
CA THR A 702 -11.72 -5.21 11.29
C THR A 702 -12.16 -3.89 10.63
N ALA A 703 -12.27 -2.80 11.40
CA ALA A 703 -12.66 -1.52 10.84
C ALA A 703 -11.62 -1.00 9.84
N ALA A 704 -10.34 -1.08 10.20
CA ALA A 704 -9.23 -0.70 9.34
C ALA A 704 -9.18 -1.51 8.04
N ALA A 705 -9.33 -2.84 8.14
CA ALA A 705 -9.37 -3.73 6.99
C ALA A 705 -10.53 -3.42 6.03
N VAL A 706 -11.74 -3.16 6.57
CA VAL A 706 -12.90 -2.77 5.73
C VAL A 706 -12.69 -1.43 5.05
N ILE A 707 -12.08 -0.46 5.75
CA ILE A 707 -11.78 0.86 5.16
C ILE A 707 -10.79 0.71 4.01
N MET A 708 -9.68 0.00 4.23
CA MET A 708 -8.67 -0.19 3.19
C MET A 708 -9.22 -0.99 2.00
N PHE A 709 -9.95 -2.08 2.28
CA PHE A 709 -10.65 -2.82 1.23
C PHE A 709 -11.54 -1.90 0.40
N ALA A 710 -12.37 -1.07 1.04
CA ALA A 710 -13.27 -0.17 0.35
C ALA A 710 -12.53 0.89 -0.48
N VAL A 711 -11.43 1.43 0.05
CA VAL A 711 -10.60 2.41 -0.67
C VAL A 711 -10.00 1.78 -1.92
N PHE A 712 -9.35 0.60 -1.83
CA PHE A 712 -8.78 -0.04 -3.01
C PHE A 712 -9.84 -0.56 -3.99
N ALA A 713 -10.91 -1.15 -3.49
CA ALA A 713 -12.00 -1.65 -4.33
C ALA A 713 -12.71 -0.55 -5.13
N ALA A 714 -12.68 0.70 -4.65
CA ALA A 714 -13.26 1.83 -5.36
C ALA A 714 -12.53 2.19 -6.67
N PHE A 715 -11.26 1.82 -6.81
CA PHE A 715 -10.48 2.04 -8.03
C PHE A 715 -10.69 0.95 -9.10
N VAL A 716 -11.45 -0.11 -8.81
CA VAL A 716 -11.62 -1.23 -9.75
C VAL A 716 -12.61 -0.92 -10.88
N PRO A 717 -13.83 -0.35 -10.65
CA PRO A 717 -14.85 -0.26 -11.70
C PRO A 717 -14.52 0.71 -12.83
N GLU A 718 -13.92 1.87 -12.52
CA GLU A 718 -13.66 2.96 -13.46
C GLU A 718 -12.17 3.32 -13.54
N GLY A 719 -11.30 2.51 -12.93
CA GLY A 719 -9.85 2.71 -13.03
C GLY A 719 -9.34 2.46 -14.45
N ASP A 720 -8.21 3.06 -14.78
CA ASP A 720 -7.42 2.71 -15.95
C ASP A 720 -7.08 1.22 -15.95
N SER A 721 -6.98 0.60 -17.12
CA SER A 721 -6.70 -0.84 -17.29
C SER A 721 -5.40 -1.29 -16.61
N SER A 722 -4.42 -0.39 -16.46
CA SER A 722 -3.18 -0.66 -15.73
C SER A 722 -3.37 -0.68 -14.22
N ILE A 723 -4.33 0.06 -13.69
CA ILE A 723 -4.57 0.23 -12.25
C ILE A 723 -5.58 -0.78 -11.72
N LYS A 724 -6.58 -1.17 -12.52
CA LYS A 724 -7.62 -2.15 -12.12
C LYS A 724 -7.04 -3.43 -11.52
N PRO A 725 -6.05 -4.13 -12.14
CA PRO A 725 -5.46 -5.34 -11.57
C PRO A 725 -4.74 -5.10 -10.24
N ILE A 726 -4.04 -3.97 -10.12
CA ILE A 726 -3.33 -3.58 -8.90
C ILE A 726 -4.34 -3.31 -7.78
N ALA A 727 -5.38 -2.54 -8.06
CA ALA A 727 -6.42 -2.18 -7.10
C ALA A 727 -7.19 -3.42 -6.61
N LEU A 728 -7.60 -4.31 -7.54
CA LEU A 728 -8.26 -5.57 -7.21
C LEU A 728 -7.34 -6.47 -6.37
N GLY A 729 -6.09 -6.64 -6.80
CA GLY A 729 -5.12 -7.46 -6.09
C GLY A 729 -4.85 -6.95 -4.67
N LEU A 730 -4.75 -5.64 -4.47
CA LEU A 730 -4.60 -5.02 -3.15
C LEU A 730 -5.87 -5.20 -2.31
N ALA A 731 -7.06 -4.95 -2.87
CA ALA A 731 -8.33 -5.13 -2.17
C ALA A 731 -8.50 -6.58 -1.68
N VAL A 732 -8.33 -7.55 -2.60
CA VAL A 732 -8.43 -8.97 -2.26
C VAL A 732 -7.33 -9.40 -1.30
N GLY A 733 -6.08 -9.00 -1.55
CA GLY A 733 -4.95 -9.32 -0.68
C GLY A 733 -5.16 -8.86 0.76
N ILE A 734 -5.67 -7.64 0.95
CA ILE A 734 -6.00 -7.10 2.29
C ILE A 734 -7.18 -7.83 2.90
N ALA A 735 -8.23 -8.12 2.13
CA ALA A 735 -9.38 -8.87 2.65
C ALA A 735 -8.96 -10.28 3.11
N VAL A 736 -8.18 -10.98 2.30
CA VAL A 736 -7.64 -12.31 2.63
C VAL A 736 -6.70 -12.23 3.84
N ASP A 737 -5.77 -11.28 3.85
CA ASP A 737 -4.82 -11.13 4.96
C ASP A 737 -5.55 -10.81 6.26
N ALA A 738 -6.42 -9.80 6.28
CA ALA A 738 -7.09 -9.37 7.50
C ALA A 738 -8.08 -10.40 8.03
N PHE A 739 -8.98 -10.94 7.20
CA PHE A 739 -10.08 -11.79 7.66
C PHE A 739 -9.71 -13.27 7.71
N VAL A 740 -9.00 -13.76 6.70
CA VAL A 740 -8.67 -15.18 6.59
C VAL A 740 -7.37 -15.50 7.33
N VAL A 741 -6.30 -14.74 7.08
CA VAL A 741 -5.01 -15.02 7.73
C VAL A 741 -5.03 -14.53 9.18
N ARG A 742 -5.30 -13.26 9.46
CA ARG A 742 -5.13 -12.68 10.79
C ARG A 742 -6.24 -13.01 11.76
N MET A 743 -7.49 -12.92 11.31
CA MET A 743 -8.62 -13.20 12.18
C MET A 743 -8.88 -14.68 12.36
N THR A 744 -8.31 -15.54 11.51
CA THR A 744 -8.58 -16.99 11.54
C THR A 744 -7.31 -17.83 11.65
N LEU A 745 -6.35 -17.72 10.72
CA LEU A 745 -5.15 -18.55 10.71
C LEU A 745 -4.20 -18.23 11.88
N VAL A 746 -3.93 -16.94 12.14
CA VAL A 746 -3.00 -16.52 13.20
C VAL A 746 -3.43 -17.05 14.57
N PRO A 747 -4.65 -16.82 15.10
CA PRO A 747 -5.03 -17.37 16.38
C PRO A 747 -5.07 -18.90 16.39
N ALA A 748 -5.38 -19.58 15.27
CA ALA A 748 -5.32 -21.03 15.17
C ALA A 748 -3.89 -21.56 15.31
N VAL A 749 -2.94 -21.03 14.53
CA VAL A 749 -1.53 -21.45 14.57
C VAL A 749 -0.88 -21.10 15.92
N MET A 750 -1.18 -19.93 16.48
CA MET A 750 -0.70 -19.55 17.81
C MET A 750 -1.24 -20.49 18.90
N ALA A 751 -2.49 -20.94 18.81
CA ALA A 751 -3.05 -21.92 19.74
C ALA A 751 -2.44 -23.32 19.57
N LEU A 752 -2.02 -23.70 18.35
CA LEU A 752 -1.25 -24.93 18.11
C LEU A 752 0.13 -24.88 18.75
N LEU A 753 0.82 -23.77 18.60
CA LEU A 753 2.16 -23.57 19.15
C LEU A 753 2.14 -23.39 20.69
N GLY A 754 1.08 -22.77 21.23
CA GLY A 754 0.93 -22.48 22.65
C GLY A 754 2.08 -21.61 23.19
N ASP A 755 2.75 -22.05 24.24
CA ASP A 755 3.90 -21.36 24.85
C ASP A 755 5.16 -21.35 23.93
N LYS A 756 5.29 -22.32 23.03
CA LYS A 756 6.40 -22.38 22.06
C LYS A 756 6.35 -21.22 21.06
N ALA A 757 5.20 -20.61 20.87
CA ALA A 757 5.06 -19.43 20.01
C ALA A 757 6.00 -18.28 20.42
N TRP A 758 6.36 -18.21 21.70
CA TRP A 758 7.23 -17.15 22.26
C TRP A 758 8.67 -17.61 22.49
N TRP A 759 9.07 -18.75 21.91
CA TRP A 759 10.39 -19.30 22.11
C TRP A 759 11.45 -18.61 21.25
N MET A 760 12.61 -18.31 21.89
CA MET A 760 13.80 -17.76 21.22
C MET A 760 15.07 -18.39 21.81
N PRO A 761 16.07 -18.74 21.00
CA PRO A 761 17.37 -19.19 21.46
C PRO A 761 18.11 -18.08 22.23
N ARG A 762 18.74 -18.41 23.36
CA ARG A 762 19.44 -17.44 24.20
C ARG A 762 20.55 -16.68 23.51
N TRP A 763 21.26 -17.30 22.57
CA TRP A 763 22.31 -16.64 21.81
C TRP A 763 21.77 -15.54 20.89
N LEU A 764 20.66 -15.77 20.25
CA LEU A 764 20.00 -14.84 19.36
C LEU A 764 19.35 -13.70 20.16
N ASP A 765 18.78 -14.03 21.30
CA ASP A 765 18.18 -13.06 22.24
C ASP A 765 19.17 -12.03 22.77
N ARG A 766 20.47 -12.39 22.89
CA ARG A 766 21.55 -11.47 23.31
C ARG A 766 22.02 -10.53 22.19
N ILE A 767 21.89 -10.92 20.94
CA ILE A 767 22.39 -10.14 19.77
C ILE A 767 21.36 -9.10 19.32
N LEU A 768 20.06 -9.40 19.46
CA LEU A 768 18.99 -8.55 18.96
C LEU A 768 18.78 -7.30 19.86
N PRO A 769 18.66 -6.12 19.24
CA PRO A 769 18.36 -4.89 19.95
C PRO A 769 16.97 -4.95 20.62
N HIS A 770 16.79 -4.19 21.72
CA HIS A 770 15.49 -4.02 22.37
C HIS A 770 14.80 -2.79 21.80
N PHE A 771 13.69 -2.99 21.12
CA PHE A 771 12.81 -1.91 20.67
C PHE A 771 11.57 -1.84 21.55
N ASP A 772 11.35 -0.71 22.20
CA ASP A 772 10.13 -0.40 22.94
C ASP A 772 9.06 0.09 21.96
N ILE A 773 8.25 -0.85 21.43
CA ILE A 773 7.13 -0.55 20.52
C ILE A 773 5.84 -0.36 21.34
N GLU A 774 5.75 -0.98 22.51
CA GLU A 774 4.56 -1.01 23.37
C GLU A 774 4.49 0.23 24.28
N GLY A 775 5.57 1.03 24.38
CA GLY A 775 5.61 2.22 25.22
C GLY A 775 5.82 1.88 26.70
N GLU A 776 6.40 0.72 27.02
CA GLU A 776 6.74 0.35 28.42
C GLU A 776 7.57 1.43 29.11
N ALA A 777 8.45 2.12 28.37
CA ALA A 777 9.25 3.22 28.90
C ALA A 777 8.37 4.41 29.33
N VAL A 778 7.33 4.73 28.56
CA VAL A 778 6.38 5.81 28.91
C VAL A 778 5.51 5.40 30.09
N GLU A 779 5.00 4.16 30.11
CA GLU A 779 4.20 3.68 31.24
C GLU A 779 5.03 3.63 32.55
N ARG A 780 6.30 3.22 32.46
CA ARG A 780 7.22 3.24 33.60
C ARG A 780 7.49 4.67 34.08
N GLU A 781 7.76 5.61 33.16
CA GLU A 781 7.99 7.01 33.49
C GLU A 781 6.75 7.65 34.13
N LEU A 782 5.55 7.33 33.61
CA LEU A 782 4.29 7.81 34.16
C LEU A 782 3.94 7.18 35.52
N SER A 783 4.22 5.91 35.72
CA SER A 783 4.02 5.25 37.02
C SER A 783 4.93 5.82 38.10
N LEU A 784 6.13 6.25 37.70
CA LEU A 784 7.08 6.88 38.60
C LEU A 784 6.86 8.39 38.77
N ALA A 785 6.09 9.05 37.88
CA ALA A 785 5.84 10.50 37.97
C ALA A 785 5.05 10.93 39.22
N ALA A 786 4.24 10.02 39.79
CA ALA A 786 3.45 10.22 41.00
C ALA A 786 4.06 9.46 42.22
N TRP A 787 5.21 8.85 42.03
CA TRP A 787 5.89 8.08 43.09
C TRP A 787 7.33 8.60 43.29
N PRO A 788 7.80 8.80 44.52
CA PRO A 788 7.00 8.76 45.75
C PRO A 788 5.97 9.90 45.79
N GLU A 789 5.02 9.82 46.75
CA GLU A 789 3.98 10.86 46.92
C GLU A 789 4.61 12.25 46.88
N PRO A 790 3.97 13.24 46.17
CA PRO A 790 4.59 14.56 45.94
C PRO A 790 4.92 15.35 47.22
N ASP A 791 4.32 14.98 48.33
CA ASP A 791 4.49 15.59 49.68
C ASP A 791 5.40 14.75 50.60
N THR A 792 6.04 13.70 50.09
CA THR A 792 6.93 12.88 50.88
C THR A 792 8.15 13.67 51.36
N THR A 793 8.44 13.56 52.63
CA THR A 793 9.67 14.10 53.26
C THR A 793 10.82 13.08 53.31
N ALA A 794 10.52 11.83 52.96
CA ALA A 794 11.50 10.75 53.01
C ALA A 794 12.67 10.97 52.00
N VAL A 795 13.88 10.75 52.44
CA VAL A 795 15.11 10.87 51.66
C VAL A 795 15.27 9.67 50.72
N VAL A 796 14.82 8.50 51.14
CA VAL A 796 14.82 7.27 50.33
C VAL A 796 13.52 6.54 50.59
N VAL A 797 12.86 6.16 49.48
CA VAL A 797 11.66 5.34 49.51
C VAL A 797 11.86 4.13 48.57
N GLY A 798 11.52 2.95 49.03
CA GLY A 798 11.50 1.72 48.24
C GLY A 798 10.23 0.97 48.49
N GLU A 799 9.62 0.47 47.43
CA GLU A 799 8.44 -0.40 47.46
C GLU A 799 8.67 -1.61 46.54
N GLN A 800 8.32 -2.78 47.04
CA GLN A 800 8.47 -4.05 46.33
C GLN A 800 9.89 -4.33 45.82
N VAL A 801 10.89 -3.88 46.52
CA VAL A 801 12.31 -4.01 46.13
C VAL A 801 12.77 -5.44 46.37
N SER A 802 13.33 -6.07 45.34
CA SER A 802 13.87 -7.42 45.39
C SER A 802 15.31 -7.46 44.88
N VAL A 803 16.14 -8.30 45.46
CA VAL A 803 17.52 -8.53 45.02
C VAL A 803 17.78 -10.02 44.93
N ARG A 804 18.20 -10.46 43.72
CA ARG A 804 18.61 -11.83 43.44
C ARG A 804 20.09 -11.87 43.12
N ALA A 805 20.77 -12.91 43.54
CA ALA A 805 22.18 -13.14 43.25
C ALA A 805 22.32 -14.44 42.45
N ASP A 806 23.18 -14.46 41.46
CA ASP A 806 23.56 -15.68 40.77
C ASP A 806 24.47 -16.50 41.72
N ALA A 807 23.99 -17.64 42.16
CA ALA A 807 24.70 -18.49 43.09
C ALA A 807 25.88 -19.28 42.50
N GLY A 808 26.11 -19.14 41.16
CA GLY A 808 27.17 -19.83 40.44
C GLY A 808 27.04 -21.38 40.46
N GLY A 809 26.83 -22.02 39.33
CA GLY A 809 26.68 -23.46 39.19
C GLY A 809 25.24 -23.91 38.95
N THR A 810 24.93 -25.14 39.31
CA THR A 810 23.64 -25.78 39.02
C THR A 810 22.43 -25.29 39.83
N VAL A 811 22.61 -24.37 40.74
CA VAL A 811 21.58 -23.97 41.73
C VAL A 811 20.70 -22.77 41.26
N GLY A 812 21.08 -22.08 40.21
CA GLY A 812 20.28 -20.95 39.70
C GLY A 812 20.38 -19.65 40.52
N GLU A 813 19.54 -18.66 40.21
CA GLU A 813 19.42 -17.41 40.95
C GLU A 813 18.82 -17.67 42.33
N VAL A 814 19.46 -17.18 43.36
CA VAL A 814 18.97 -17.21 44.76
C VAL A 814 18.50 -15.81 45.13
N SER A 815 17.27 -15.73 45.60
CA SER A 815 16.75 -14.47 46.13
C SER A 815 17.44 -14.15 47.45
N LEU A 816 18.02 -12.94 47.55
CA LEU A 816 18.61 -12.41 48.78
C LEU A 816 17.54 -11.79 49.68
N PHE A 817 16.62 -11.04 49.09
CA PHE A 817 15.38 -10.57 49.65
C PHE A 817 14.36 -10.24 48.57
N GLU A 818 13.08 -10.34 48.88
CA GLU A 818 11.99 -10.08 48.00
C GLU A 818 10.95 -9.19 48.66
N ASP A 819 10.30 -8.33 47.84
CA ASP A 819 9.17 -7.50 48.19
C ASP A 819 9.38 -6.62 49.42
N ALA A 820 10.60 -6.05 49.57
CA ALA A 820 10.93 -5.18 50.69
C ALA A 820 10.40 -3.75 50.47
N GLY A 821 9.56 -3.28 51.39
CA GLY A 821 9.14 -1.89 51.48
C GLY A 821 9.92 -1.14 52.58
N PHE A 822 10.43 0.06 52.27
CA PHE A 822 11.10 0.88 53.26
C PHE A 822 10.96 2.38 52.94
N ARG A 823 10.99 3.17 54.02
CA ARG A 823 10.99 4.64 53.94
C ARG A 823 11.99 5.19 54.98
N VAL A 824 12.88 6.07 54.54
CA VAL A 824 13.89 6.70 55.38
C VAL A 824 13.67 8.20 55.41
N GLU A 825 13.23 8.72 56.56
CA GLU A 825 13.03 10.15 56.74
C GLU A 825 14.35 10.87 57.01
N PRO A 826 14.47 12.21 56.80
CA PRO A 826 15.66 12.98 57.13
C PRO A 826 16.07 12.82 58.59
N GLY A 827 17.30 12.39 58.81
CA GLY A 827 17.81 12.10 60.16
C GLY A 827 17.37 10.74 60.73
N GLY A 828 16.57 9.97 59.98
CA GLY A 828 16.15 8.62 60.37
C GLY A 828 17.28 7.61 60.23
N THR A 829 17.18 6.50 60.97
CA THR A 829 18.08 5.36 60.89
C THR A 829 17.29 4.12 60.52
N LEU A 830 17.67 3.48 59.45
CA LEU A 830 17.10 2.19 59.02
C LEU A 830 18.07 1.08 59.42
N ILE A 831 17.60 0.12 60.21
CA ILE A 831 18.39 -1.03 60.66
C ILE A 831 17.85 -2.29 59.96
N ALA A 832 18.72 -2.91 59.14
CA ALA A 832 18.40 -4.19 58.51
C ALA A 832 18.93 -5.34 59.40
N THR A 833 18.05 -6.24 59.84
CA THR A 833 18.37 -7.43 60.65
C THR A 833 17.93 -8.69 59.93
N GLY A 834 18.65 -9.80 60.08
CA GLY A 834 18.34 -11.07 59.45
C GLY A 834 19.59 -11.79 58.94
N ASP A 835 19.43 -12.55 57.85
CA ASP A 835 20.59 -13.17 57.20
C ASP A 835 21.64 -12.13 56.78
N PRO A 836 22.92 -12.35 57.17
CA PRO A 836 23.95 -11.35 56.91
C PRO A 836 24.14 -10.97 55.45
N ARG A 837 23.87 -11.88 54.52
CA ARG A 837 23.97 -11.63 53.07
C ARG A 837 22.78 -10.79 52.57
N ALA A 838 21.57 -11.14 53.02
CA ALA A 838 20.34 -10.42 52.74
C ALA A 838 20.39 -8.99 53.33
N ALA A 839 20.79 -8.84 54.61
CA ALA A 839 20.91 -7.55 55.28
C ALA A 839 21.95 -6.66 54.61
N ARG A 840 23.10 -7.21 54.20
CA ARG A 840 24.12 -6.48 53.43
C ARG A 840 23.63 -6.05 52.06
N ALA A 841 22.98 -6.95 51.33
CA ALA A 841 22.39 -6.65 50.02
C ALA A 841 21.37 -5.51 50.17
N PHE A 842 20.46 -5.62 51.14
CA PHE A 842 19.45 -4.60 51.41
C PHE A 842 20.10 -3.23 51.74
N ALA A 843 21.08 -3.20 52.64
CA ALA A 843 21.79 -1.96 52.99
C ALA A 843 22.50 -1.33 51.78
N LEU A 844 23.12 -2.15 50.93
CA LEU A 844 23.75 -1.67 49.69
C LEU A 844 22.73 -1.12 48.68
N THR A 845 21.55 -1.74 48.60
CA THR A 845 20.47 -1.27 47.73
C THR A 845 19.92 0.07 48.21
N VAL A 846 19.64 0.20 49.52
CA VAL A 846 19.21 1.48 50.13
C VAL A 846 20.24 2.57 49.91
N ALA A 847 21.55 2.25 49.99
CA ALA A 847 22.64 3.18 49.70
C ALA A 847 22.91 3.42 48.19
N ALA A 848 22.04 2.93 47.32
CA ALA A 848 22.17 2.98 45.85
C ALA A 848 23.51 2.44 45.30
N ARG A 849 24.13 1.47 46.01
CA ARG A 849 25.37 0.79 45.62
C ARG A 849 25.17 -0.62 45.04
N LEU A 850 23.96 -1.13 45.11
CA LEU A 850 23.51 -2.38 44.52
C LEU A 850 22.19 -2.10 43.84
N ALA A 851 22.10 -2.35 42.53
CA ALA A 851 20.86 -2.20 41.79
C ALA A 851 19.88 -3.33 42.20
N PRO A 852 18.58 -3.02 42.43
CA PRO A 852 17.59 -4.03 42.62
C PRO A 852 17.42 -4.84 41.32
N THR A 853 16.96 -6.07 41.47
CA THR A 853 16.68 -6.97 40.32
C THR A 853 15.25 -6.83 39.80
N ASP A 854 14.37 -6.27 40.63
CA ASP A 854 12.97 -5.91 40.30
C ASP A 854 12.62 -4.61 41.06
#